data_37061fac95e2c124189ce3bd6e8ab88f
#
_entry.id   37061fac95e2c124189ce3bd6e8ab88f
#
_cell.length_a   1.000
_cell.length_b   1.000
_cell.length_c   1.000
_cell.angle_alpha   90.00
_cell.angle_beta   90.00
_cell.angle_gamma   90.00
#
_symmetry.space_group_name_H-M   'P 1'
#
loop_
_entity.id
_entity.type
_entity.pdbx_description
1 polymer ?
#
loop_
_entity_poly.entity_id
_entity_poly.type
_entity_poly.pdbx_seq_one_letter_code
_entity_poly.pdbx_strand_id
1 'polypeptide(L)'
;FREAKYYTIKNRDYDMKKTLITLLGIVLCGAAVAVEKPAGATMEQYVDALMRRMTLEEKIGQLNLPSAGDITTGQAKSSDIAEKIRRGEVGGLFNIKGVEKIRDVQRIAVEESRLGIPLIFGMDVIHGYETTFPIPLGLTATWDMEAVERAARISAVEASAAGICWTFSPMVDIARDPRWGRASEGIGEDPFLGSAVARSFVYGYQGRDPMHFATDEIMGCVKHYALYGAAEAGRDYNTTDMSRQRMYNEYFPPYKAAVEAGVGSVMASFNEVDGIPATANRWLMTTVLREQWGFEGFVVTDYTGIYEMIAHGLGDLKEVSARAVEAGVDMDMVSEGYLGTLQQSLEEGRIPLSDIDRACRLVLEAKFKLGLFDDPYRYCDPQRAATQIYTPAHRAEARRIAGESFVLLKNEGDVLPLRREGTIAVVGPLAASRANMPGTWSVATDLTKPLTLVEGLQQVAGEGVKILYAKGSNVIRDEEQERYATMFGRDIPRDGRTDKQLLDEALAAAAEADVVVAALGEASEMSGESSSRSQIGIPDVQQELLKALVATGKPVVLVLFTGRPLTLEWEAEHVPAMLNVWFGGTQAAEAIGDVLFGDVNPSGKLPATFPRSVGQIPLFYNHKNTGRPLLGDKFEKFRSNYLDVPNTPLYPFGYGLSYTTFDYGDVRLSASEMTADGSIEATVRLTNSGRRDGVEVVQLYIRDRVGSSTRPVQELKGFQRVALKAGESRDVSFTIDVSLLKYYDFDLRYVAEPGEFDVMIGGASDAVKQASFTLK
;
A
#
# COMPACT_ATOMS: atom_id res chain seq x y z
N PHE A 1 -55.23 29.37 14.10
CA PHE A 1 -56.26 30.41 14.24
C PHE A 1 -55.59 31.77 14.17
N ARG A 2 -55.90 32.52 13.10
CA ARG A 2 -56.16 33.98 12.93
C ARG A 2 -54.95 34.89 13.26
N GLU A 3 -54.63 35.96 12.53
CA GLU A 3 -55.28 36.70 11.43
C GLU A 3 -54.24 37.55 10.71
N ALA A 4 -54.48 37.78 9.40
CA ALA A 4 -53.83 38.75 8.57
C ALA A 4 -54.26 40.20 8.91
N LYS A 5 -53.35 41.17 8.74
CA LYS A 5 -53.77 42.58 8.47
C LYS A 5 -52.88 43.21 7.39
N TYR A 6 -53.54 43.52 6.29
CA TYR A 6 -53.11 44.44 5.25
C TYR A 6 -53.06 45.86 5.76
N TYR A 7 -52.04 46.63 5.34
CA TYR A 7 -52.14 48.08 5.22
C TYR A 7 -51.60 48.56 3.89
N THR A 8 -52.54 49.12 3.09
CA THR A 8 -52.34 49.91 1.87
C THR A 8 -52.35 51.39 2.25
N ILE A 9 -51.37 52.19 1.84
CA ILE A 9 -51.49 53.65 1.75
C ILE A 9 -50.69 54.21 0.56
N LYS A 10 -51.43 54.59 -0.45
CA LYS A 10 -51.50 55.75 -1.30
C LYS A 10 -50.23 56.51 -1.66
N ASN A 11 -50.11 56.68 -2.99
CA ASN A 11 -49.35 57.69 -3.75
C ASN A 11 -49.52 59.11 -3.22
N ARG A 12 -48.40 59.85 -3.29
CA ARG A 12 -48.41 61.28 -3.60
C ARG A 12 -47.20 61.63 -4.48
N ASP A 13 -47.50 62.14 -5.67
CA ASP A 13 -46.65 62.78 -6.62
C ASP A 13 -45.99 64.02 -6.02
N TYR A 14 -44.67 64.19 -6.26
CA TYR A 14 -44.08 65.48 -6.38
C TYR A 14 -43.00 65.47 -7.48
N ASP A 15 -43.32 66.16 -8.55
CA ASP A 15 -42.47 66.48 -9.67
C ASP A 15 -41.55 67.65 -9.30
N MET A 16 -40.25 67.55 -9.55
CA MET A 16 -39.41 68.68 -9.91
C MET A 16 -38.00 68.27 -10.37
N LYS A 17 -37.80 68.39 -11.67
CA LYS A 17 -36.66 68.91 -12.42
C LYS A 17 -35.22 68.53 -12.06
N LYS A 18 -34.65 67.75 -12.97
CA LYS A 18 -33.35 67.83 -13.65
C LYS A 18 -32.19 68.51 -12.88
N THR A 19 -31.21 67.71 -12.48
CA THR A 19 -29.81 67.98 -12.72
C THR A 19 -29.08 66.65 -13.02
N LEU A 20 -28.61 66.58 -14.26
CA LEU A 20 -27.85 65.46 -14.82
C LEU A 20 -26.43 65.48 -14.21
N ILE A 21 -26.12 64.54 -13.30
CA ILE A 21 -24.77 64.17 -12.99
C ILE A 21 -24.65 62.67 -13.30
N THR A 22 -24.06 62.43 -14.45
CA THR A 22 -23.67 61.08 -14.90
C THR A 22 -22.51 60.61 -14.05
N LEU A 23 -22.78 59.92 -12.93
CA LEU A 23 -21.77 59.06 -12.32
C LEU A 23 -21.87 57.72 -13.05
N LEU A 24 -20.94 57.54 -14.00
CA LEU A 24 -20.64 56.25 -14.57
C LEU A 24 -19.99 55.41 -13.46
N GLY A 25 -20.81 54.74 -12.67
CA GLY A 25 -20.35 53.62 -11.84
C GLY A 25 -19.97 52.49 -12.76
N ILE A 26 -18.69 52.41 -13.11
CA ILE A 26 -18.11 51.20 -13.70
C ILE A 26 -18.17 50.13 -12.62
N VAL A 27 -19.23 49.34 -12.62
CA VAL A 27 -19.21 48.02 -12.02
C VAL A 27 -18.28 47.20 -12.92
N LEU A 28 -16.99 47.21 -12.56
CA LEU A 28 -16.07 46.17 -13.02
C LEU A 28 -16.59 44.85 -12.46
N CYS A 29 -17.49 44.19 -13.17
CA CYS A 29 -17.57 42.75 -13.16
C CYS A 29 -16.18 42.28 -13.61
N GLY A 30 -15.31 41.98 -12.66
CA GLY A 30 -14.05 41.30 -12.95
C GLY A 30 -14.39 39.96 -13.58
N ALA A 31 -14.41 39.94 -14.92
CA ALA A 31 -14.33 38.68 -15.61
C ALA A 31 -13.08 37.98 -15.06
N ALA A 32 -13.24 36.73 -14.60
CA ALA A 32 -12.11 35.90 -14.21
C ALA A 32 -11.14 35.83 -15.39
N VAL A 33 -10.02 36.53 -15.27
CA VAL A 33 -8.96 36.51 -16.28
C VAL A 33 -8.06 35.34 -15.87
N ALA A 34 -8.42 34.14 -16.32
CA ALA A 34 -7.52 33.01 -16.22
C ALA A 34 -6.13 33.43 -16.69
N VAL A 35 -5.10 33.04 -15.95
CA VAL A 35 -3.73 33.25 -16.36
C VAL A 35 -3.42 32.29 -17.48
N GLU A 36 -3.69 32.67 -18.74
CA GLU A 36 -3.28 31.85 -19.87
C GLU A 36 -1.78 31.60 -19.80
N LYS A 37 -1.39 30.34 -19.92
CA LYS A 37 0.02 29.93 -20.01
C LYS A 37 0.55 30.36 -21.38
N PRO A 38 1.57 31.29 -21.44
CA PRO A 38 2.17 31.67 -22.70
C PRO A 38 2.80 30.46 -23.39
N ALA A 39 2.61 30.33 -24.70
CA ALA A 39 3.23 29.24 -25.47
C ALA A 39 4.76 29.27 -25.26
N GLY A 40 5.33 28.13 -24.87
CA GLY A 40 6.76 27.95 -24.62
C GLY A 40 7.28 28.50 -23.29
N ALA A 41 6.41 28.96 -22.35
CA ALA A 41 6.84 29.36 -21.02
C ALA A 41 7.37 28.13 -20.23
N THR A 42 8.54 28.27 -19.61
CA THR A 42 9.05 27.26 -18.67
C THR A 42 8.20 27.21 -17.42
N MET A 43 8.25 26.10 -16.68
CA MET A 43 7.55 25.94 -15.40
C MET A 43 7.86 27.09 -14.45
N GLU A 44 9.14 27.39 -14.25
CA GLU A 44 9.59 28.47 -13.37
C GLU A 44 9.02 29.82 -13.78
N GLN A 45 9.12 30.19 -15.07
CA GLN A 45 8.60 31.46 -15.60
C GLN A 45 7.10 31.62 -15.38
N TYR A 46 6.35 30.54 -15.62
CA TYR A 46 4.90 30.56 -15.48
C TYR A 46 4.47 30.64 -14.01
N VAL A 47 5.03 29.76 -13.15
CA VAL A 47 4.71 29.75 -11.72
C VAL A 47 5.09 31.05 -11.05
N ASP A 48 6.24 31.64 -11.37
CA ASP A 48 6.64 32.97 -10.88
C ASP A 48 5.66 34.09 -11.29
N ALA A 49 5.20 34.06 -12.54
CA ALA A 49 4.23 35.04 -13.03
C ALA A 49 2.87 34.88 -12.34
N LEU A 50 2.44 33.64 -12.09
CA LEU A 50 1.20 33.36 -11.39
C LEU A 50 1.28 33.80 -9.92
N MET A 51 2.34 33.39 -9.19
CA MET A 51 2.53 33.75 -7.77
C MET A 51 2.59 35.27 -7.52
N ARG A 52 3.13 36.07 -8.45
CA ARG A 52 3.10 37.55 -8.34
C ARG A 52 1.70 38.13 -8.41
N ARG A 53 0.71 37.43 -8.94
CA ARG A 53 -0.69 37.87 -9.04
C ARG A 53 -1.56 37.37 -7.89
N MET A 54 -1.11 36.37 -7.16
CA MET A 54 -1.82 35.77 -6.04
C MET A 54 -1.80 36.68 -4.82
N THR A 55 -2.93 36.73 -4.12
CA THR A 55 -3.00 37.30 -2.76
C THR A 55 -2.41 36.29 -1.76
N LEU A 56 -2.19 36.72 -0.51
CA LEU A 56 -1.74 35.81 0.55
C LEU A 56 -2.74 34.72 0.79
N GLU A 57 -4.03 35.05 0.84
CA GLU A 57 -5.13 34.11 1.06
C GLU A 57 -5.18 33.04 -0.05
N GLU A 58 -4.98 33.43 -1.30
CA GLU A 58 -4.93 32.49 -2.43
C GLU A 58 -3.71 31.58 -2.38
N LYS A 59 -2.54 32.07 -1.92
CA LYS A 59 -1.36 31.24 -1.72
C LYS A 59 -1.60 30.21 -0.61
N ILE A 60 -2.15 30.61 0.53
CA ILE A 60 -2.53 29.71 1.62
C ILE A 60 -3.61 28.73 1.15
N GLY A 61 -4.56 29.20 0.34
CA GLY A 61 -5.61 28.35 -0.24
C GLY A 61 -5.08 27.18 -1.07
N GLN A 62 -3.95 27.34 -1.78
CA GLN A 62 -3.32 26.24 -2.51
C GLN A 62 -2.81 25.11 -1.60
N LEU A 63 -2.61 25.39 -0.32
CA LEU A 63 -2.11 24.44 0.67
C LEU A 63 -3.23 23.63 1.36
N ASN A 64 -4.48 23.92 1.04
CA ASN A 64 -5.66 23.30 1.65
C ASN A 64 -6.19 22.14 0.78
N LEU A 65 -6.33 20.97 1.38
CA LEU A 65 -6.82 19.72 0.73
C LEU A 65 -8.04 19.19 1.51
N PRO A 66 -9.25 19.69 1.27
CA PRO A 66 -10.46 19.16 1.88
C PRO A 66 -10.95 17.86 1.24
N SER A 67 -11.74 17.09 1.99
CA SER A 67 -12.44 15.89 1.48
C SER A 67 -13.75 16.27 0.81
N ALA A 68 -14.06 15.64 -0.33
CA ALA A 68 -15.33 15.81 -1.03
C ALA A 68 -16.53 15.12 -0.33
N GLY A 69 -16.26 14.13 0.51
CA GLY A 69 -17.27 13.40 1.27
C GLY A 69 -18.05 12.34 0.49
N ASP A 70 -17.75 12.07 -0.78
CA ASP A 70 -18.35 10.95 -1.55
C ASP A 70 -17.84 9.61 -0.99
N ILE A 71 -16.59 9.57 -0.57
CA ILE A 71 -15.97 8.42 0.09
C ILE A 71 -15.46 8.92 1.45
N THR A 72 -16.04 8.40 2.54
CA THR A 72 -15.68 8.81 3.89
C THR A 72 -14.59 7.89 4.44
N THR A 73 -13.39 8.44 4.68
CA THR A 73 -12.23 7.72 5.21
C THR A 73 -11.75 8.27 6.55
N GLY A 74 -12.58 8.96 7.30
CA GLY A 74 -12.22 9.53 8.60
C GLY A 74 -13.36 10.25 9.27
N GLN A 75 -13.11 10.86 10.43
CA GLN A 75 -14.15 11.47 11.27
C GLN A 75 -14.44 12.94 10.92
N ALA A 76 -13.46 13.68 10.38
CA ALA A 76 -13.65 15.08 10.01
C ALA A 76 -14.26 15.22 8.60
N LYS A 77 -15.09 16.24 8.43
CA LYS A 77 -15.70 16.58 7.13
C LYS A 77 -15.51 18.06 6.85
N SER A 78 -15.21 18.38 5.59
CA SER A 78 -15.15 19.76 5.14
C SER A 78 -16.55 20.28 4.81
N SER A 79 -16.78 21.58 5.07
CA SER A 79 -18.02 22.27 4.74
C SER A 79 -17.79 23.38 3.73
N ASP A 80 -18.84 23.77 3.01
CA ASP A 80 -18.86 24.92 2.08
C ASP A 80 -17.78 24.88 0.99
N ILE A 81 -17.41 23.67 0.52
CA ILE A 81 -16.30 23.43 -0.41
C ILE A 81 -16.45 24.29 -1.68
N ALA A 82 -17.62 24.35 -2.30
CA ALA A 82 -17.83 25.10 -3.53
C ALA A 82 -17.54 26.60 -3.34
N GLU A 83 -17.92 27.17 -2.20
CA GLU A 83 -17.66 28.56 -1.88
C GLU A 83 -16.17 28.84 -1.58
N LYS A 84 -15.50 27.92 -0.87
CA LYS A 84 -14.05 27.96 -0.66
C LYS A 84 -13.30 27.93 -2.00
N ILE A 85 -13.73 27.07 -2.95
CA ILE A 85 -13.13 27.01 -4.30
C ILE A 85 -13.29 28.35 -5.03
N ARG A 86 -14.46 28.98 -4.99
CA ARG A 86 -14.68 30.31 -5.61
C ARG A 86 -13.76 31.39 -5.04
N ARG A 87 -13.48 31.33 -3.75
CA ARG A 87 -12.55 32.27 -3.08
C ARG A 87 -11.07 31.94 -3.30
N GLY A 88 -10.75 30.79 -3.95
CA GLY A 88 -9.37 30.35 -4.16
C GLY A 88 -8.72 29.74 -2.93
N GLU A 89 -9.51 29.25 -1.98
CA GLU A 89 -9.10 28.65 -0.70
C GLU A 89 -8.90 27.14 -0.75
N VAL A 90 -8.79 26.53 -1.94
CA VAL A 90 -8.63 25.09 -2.14
C VAL A 90 -7.59 24.82 -3.21
N GLY A 91 -6.55 24.02 -2.88
CA GLY A 91 -5.51 23.62 -3.81
C GLY A 91 -5.81 22.30 -4.52
N GLY A 92 -6.47 21.41 -3.84
CA GLY A 92 -6.90 20.10 -4.34
C GLY A 92 -8.13 19.59 -3.61
N LEU A 93 -8.68 18.48 -4.07
CA LEU A 93 -9.83 17.81 -3.47
C LEU A 93 -9.63 16.30 -3.57
N PHE A 94 -10.03 15.55 -2.56
CA PHE A 94 -9.90 14.09 -2.60
C PHE A 94 -11.20 13.38 -2.23
N ASN A 95 -11.25 12.07 -2.53
CA ASN A 95 -12.40 11.20 -2.28
C ASN A 95 -13.70 11.67 -2.96
N ILE A 96 -13.57 12.14 -4.22
CA ILE A 96 -14.68 12.39 -5.12
C ILE A 96 -14.68 11.34 -6.23
N LYS A 97 -15.82 10.71 -6.50
CA LYS A 97 -15.96 9.67 -7.51
C LYS A 97 -16.90 10.11 -8.64
N GLY A 98 -16.42 9.92 -9.87
CA GLY A 98 -17.20 10.16 -11.10
C GLY A 98 -16.69 11.36 -11.88
N VAL A 99 -16.41 11.11 -13.17
CA VAL A 99 -15.76 12.07 -14.08
C VAL A 99 -16.58 13.34 -14.27
N GLU A 100 -17.93 13.24 -14.33
CA GLU A 100 -18.82 14.40 -14.47
C GLU A 100 -18.79 15.27 -13.22
N LYS A 101 -18.83 14.69 -12.02
CA LYS A 101 -18.75 15.44 -10.77
C LYS A 101 -17.40 16.17 -10.66
N ILE A 102 -16.31 15.49 -11.00
CA ILE A 102 -14.96 16.09 -10.98
C ILE A 102 -14.89 17.24 -11.97
N ARG A 103 -15.44 17.07 -13.17
CA ARG A 103 -15.53 18.13 -14.18
C ARG A 103 -16.32 19.34 -13.68
N ASP A 104 -17.46 19.13 -13.03
CA ASP A 104 -18.29 20.22 -12.49
C ASP A 104 -17.56 20.99 -11.38
N VAL A 105 -16.85 20.30 -10.50
CA VAL A 105 -16.05 20.93 -9.45
C VAL A 105 -14.85 21.69 -10.05
N GLN A 106 -14.16 21.12 -11.03
CA GLN A 106 -13.07 21.77 -11.74
C GLN A 106 -13.54 23.05 -12.45
N ARG A 107 -14.76 23.04 -13.03
CA ARG A 107 -15.36 24.21 -13.65
C ARG A 107 -15.52 25.36 -12.65
N ILE A 108 -15.94 25.10 -11.41
CA ILE A 108 -16.03 26.14 -10.37
C ILE A 108 -14.65 26.79 -10.14
N ALA A 109 -13.59 25.97 -10.04
CA ALA A 109 -12.24 26.47 -9.81
C ALA A 109 -11.74 27.34 -11.00
N VAL A 110 -11.96 26.86 -12.21
CA VAL A 110 -11.40 27.49 -13.43
C VAL A 110 -12.22 28.69 -13.89
N GLU A 111 -13.57 28.63 -13.82
CA GLU A 111 -14.45 29.64 -14.40
C GLU A 111 -15.05 30.60 -13.38
N GLU A 112 -15.13 30.23 -12.09
CA GLU A 112 -15.81 31.02 -11.07
C GLU A 112 -14.85 31.61 -10.02
N SER A 113 -13.55 31.20 -9.99
CA SER A 113 -12.53 31.81 -9.12
C SER A 113 -11.75 32.93 -9.83
N ARG A 114 -11.14 33.84 -9.06
CA ARG A 114 -10.47 35.04 -9.60
C ARG A 114 -9.32 34.72 -10.55
N LEU A 115 -8.50 33.70 -10.25
CA LEU A 115 -7.31 33.37 -11.04
C LEU A 115 -7.49 32.14 -11.93
N GLY A 116 -8.58 31.39 -11.79
CA GLY A 116 -8.86 30.19 -12.57
C GLY A 116 -7.83 29.08 -12.37
N ILE A 117 -7.24 28.96 -11.18
CA ILE A 117 -6.23 27.91 -10.87
C ILE A 117 -6.95 26.57 -10.75
N PRO A 118 -6.59 25.56 -11.56
CA PRO A 118 -7.23 24.24 -11.49
C PRO A 118 -6.88 23.50 -10.20
N LEU A 119 -7.78 22.60 -9.77
CA LEU A 119 -7.60 21.72 -8.63
C LEU A 119 -6.84 20.44 -9.02
N ILE A 120 -6.12 19.86 -8.05
CA ILE A 120 -5.62 18.49 -8.12
C ILE A 120 -6.67 17.57 -7.48
N PHE A 121 -7.02 16.46 -8.15
CA PHE A 121 -7.97 15.49 -7.61
C PHE A 121 -7.24 14.22 -7.17
N GLY A 122 -7.31 13.93 -5.87
CA GLY A 122 -6.65 12.79 -5.23
C GLY A 122 -7.61 11.69 -4.81
N MET A 123 -7.08 10.45 -4.74
CA MET A 123 -7.80 9.29 -4.19
C MET A 123 -6.82 8.21 -3.76
N ASP A 124 -7.22 7.38 -2.78
CA ASP A 124 -6.49 6.17 -2.41
C ASP A 124 -6.68 5.08 -3.47
N VAL A 125 -5.82 5.08 -4.49
CA VAL A 125 -5.75 4.05 -5.53
C VAL A 125 -4.56 3.15 -5.21
N ILE A 126 -4.64 2.42 -4.07
CA ILE A 126 -3.49 1.73 -3.47
C ILE A 126 -3.14 0.45 -4.24
N HIS A 127 -4.14 -0.33 -4.64
CA HIS A 127 -3.95 -1.54 -5.42
C HIS A 127 -5.02 -1.74 -6.51
N GLY A 128 -5.55 -0.64 -7.04
CA GLY A 128 -6.52 -0.62 -8.11
C GLY A 128 -7.57 0.47 -7.96
N TYR A 129 -8.29 0.77 -9.03
CA TYR A 129 -9.44 1.68 -9.05
C TYR A 129 -10.73 0.83 -9.04
N GLU A 130 -11.38 0.57 -10.19
CA GLU A 130 -12.50 -0.40 -10.28
C GLU A 130 -12.00 -1.84 -10.46
N THR A 131 -10.95 -2.04 -11.24
CA THR A 131 -10.19 -3.29 -11.25
C THR A 131 -9.19 -3.25 -10.10
N THR A 132 -9.42 -4.05 -9.06
CA THR A 132 -8.45 -4.20 -7.98
C THR A 132 -7.61 -5.44 -8.17
N PHE A 133 -6.31 -5.26 -7.89
CA PHE A 133 -5.28 -6.29 -7.82
C PHE A 133 -5.18 -6.84 -6.40
N PRO A 134 -4.35 -7.86 -6.15
CA PRO A 134 -4.01 -8.25 -4.78
C PRO A 134 -3.58 -7.05 -3.94
N ILE A 135 -3.86 -7.10 -2.64
CA ILE A 135 -3.32 -6.10 -1.70
C ILE A 135 -1.80 -5.97 -1.89
N PRO A 136 -1.17 -4.81 -1.59
CA PRO A 136 0.25 -4.60 -1.87
C PRO A 136 1.19 -5.66 -1.28
N LEU A 137 0.88 -6.21 -0.09
CA LEU A 137 1.61 -7.35 0.46
C LEU A 137 1.53 -8.58 -0.45
N GLY A 138 0.37 -8.85 -1.05
CA GLY A 138 0.17 -9.91 -2.05
C GLY A 138 0.88 -9.61 -3.37
N LEU A 139 0.83 -8.37 -3.86
CA LEU A 139 1.60 -7.95 -5.04
C LEU A 139 3.09 -8.17 -4.83
N THR A 140 3.61 -7.83 -3.66
CA THR A 140 5.02 -8.06 -3.30
C THR A 140 5.34 -9.57 -3.28
N ALA A 141 4.39 -10.43 -2.89
CA ALA A 141 4.56 -11.88 -2.89
C ALA A 141 4.75 -12.48 -4.31
N THR A 142 4.45 -11.76 -5.37
CA THR A 142 4.76 -12.19 -6.74
C THR A 142 6.26 -12.19 -7.02
N TRP A 143 7.05 -11.36 -6.34
CA TRP A 143 8.46 -11.05 -6.66
C TRP A 143 8.67 -10.70 -8.13
N ASP A 144 7.63 -10.21 -8.79
CA ASP A 144 7.58 -9.80 -10.19
C ASP A 144 7.40 -8.30 -10.30
N MET A 145 8.49 -7.59 -10.52
CA MET A 145 8.48 -6.13 -10.58
C MET A 145 7.72 -5.60 -11.80
N GLU A 146 7.66 -6.37 -12.89
CA GLU A 146 6.86 -6.03 -14.08
C GLU A 146 5.35 -6.18 -13.78
N ALA A 147 4.96 -7.21 -13.01
CA ALA A 147 3.58 -7.38 -12.58
C ALA A 147 3.13 -6.25 -11.63
N VAL A 148 3.99 -5.80 -10.71
CA VAL A 148 3.72 -4.66 -9.83
C VAL A 148 3.57 -3.37 -10.65
N GLU A 149 4.52 -3.07 -11.56
CA GLU A 149 4.44 -1.90 -12.45
C GLU A 149 3.17 -1.95 -13.32
N ARG A 150 2.81 -3.13 -13.82
CA ARG A 150 1.62 -3.34 -14.64
C ARG A 150 0.32 -3.10 -13.85
N ALA A 151 0.24 -3.60 -12.63
CA ALA A 151 -0.90 -3.36 -11.74
C ALA A 151 -1.09 -1.86 -11.46
N ALA A 152 0.00 -1.16 -11.12
CA ALA A 152 0.00 0.28 -10.90
C ALA A 152 -0.37 1.06 -12.19
N ARG A 153 0.10 0.61 -13.36
CA ARG A 153 -0.22 1.23 -14.66
C ARG A 153 -1.71 1.13 -14.99
N ILE A 154 -2.30 -0.06 -14.83
CA ILE A 154 -3.74 -0.24 -15.06
C ILE A 154 -4.56 0.59 -14.06
N SER A 155 -4.12 0.65 -12.82
CA SER A 155 -4.74 1.50 -11.79
C SER A 155 -4.72 2.99 -12.19
N ALA A 156 -3.59 3.48 -12.75
CA ALA A 156 -3.46 4.84 -13.25
C ALA A 156 -4.37 5.12 -14.46
N VAL A 157 -4.44 4.18 -15.41
CA VAL A 157 -5.32 4.29 -16.58
C VAL A 157 -6.78 4.44 -16.17
N GLU A 158 -7.26 3.59 -15.24
CA GLU A 158 -8.64 3.63 -14.76
C GLU A 158 -8.93 4.88 -13.93
N ALA A 159 -8.04 5.23 -12.99
CA ALA A 159 -8.20 6.40 -12.14
C ALA A 159 -8.20 7.70 -12.95
N SER A 160 -7.25 7.84 -13.89
CA SER A 160 -7.17 9.01 -14.76
C SER A 160 -8.38 9.14 -15.68
N ALA A 161 -8.93 8.02 -16.17
CA ALA A 161 -10.16 8.01 -16.95
C ALA A 161 -11.38 8.44 -16.11
N ALA A 162 -11.34 8.27 -14.79
CA ALA A 162 -12.36 8.73 -13.85
C ALA A 162 -12.16 10.18 -13.38
N GLY A 163 -11.11 10.87 -13.84
CA GLY A 163 -10.82 12.27 -13.48
C GLY A 163 -9.80 12.45 -12.35
N ILE A 164 -9.27 11.36 -11.77
CA ILE A 164 -8.26 11.40 -10.72
C ILE A 164 -6.88 11.61 -11.34
N CYS A 165 -6.09 12.54 -10.80
CA CYS A 165 -4.74 12.82 -11.29
C CYS A 165 -3.65 12.65 -10.23
N TRP A 166 -4.02 12.22 -9.02
CA TRP A 166 -3.14 12.01 -7.90
C TRP A 166 -3.58 10.80 -7.06
N THR A 167 -2.66 9.92 -6.66
CA THR A 167 -2.95 8.81 -5.76
C THR A 167 -2.11 8.88 -4.49
N PHE A 168 -2.68 8.44 -3.36
CA PHE A 168 -1.99 8.28 -2.08
C PHE A 168 -1.33 6.90 -1.98
N SER A 169 -0.48 6.60 -2.96
CA SER A 169 0.25 5.35 -3.15
C SER A 169 1.56 5.64 -3.90
N PRO A 170 2.66 4.84 -3.68
CA PRO A 170 2.73 3.60 -2.93
C PRO A 170 2.88 3.80 -1.42
N MET A 171 2.36 2.83 -0.65
CA MET A 171 2.66 2.66 0.75
C MET A 171 3.88 1.73 0.87
N VAL A 172 4.97 2.24 1.46
CA VAL A 172 6.27 1.55 1.47
C VAL A 172 6.85 1.36 2.87
N ASP A 173 6.00 1.39 3.87
CA ASP A 173 6.39 1.13 5.25
C ASP A 173 6.90 -0.31 5.42
N ILE A 174 8.11 -0.46 5.96
CA ILE A 174 8.63 -1.76 6.39
C ILE A 174 7.89 -2.19 7.65
N ALA A 175 7.22 -3.34 7.61
CA ALA A 175 6.44 -3.89 8.72
C ALA A 175 7.09 -5.20 9.22
N ARG A 176 7.59 -5.18 10.47
CA ARG A 176 8.21 -6.34 11.16
C ARG A 176 7.39 -6.83 12.35
N ASP A 177 6.28 -6.16 12.61
CA ASP A 177 5.29 -6.59 13.60
C ASP A 177 3.95 -6.84 12.90
N PRO A 178 3.59 -8.10 12.62
CA PRO A 178 2.37 -8.42 11.91
C PRO A 178 1.09 -8.14 12.71
N ARG A 179 1.18 -7.71 13.96
CA ARG A 179 0.04 -7.20 14.71
C ARG A 179 -0.48 -5.88 14.14
N TRP A 180 0.39 -5.10 13.48
CA TRP A 180 -0.01 -3.87 12.79
C TRP A 180 -0.89 -4.18 11.58
N GLY A 181 -2.10 -3.59 11.56
CA GLY A 181 -3.10 -3.87 10.53
C GLY A 181 -2.69 -3.44 9.13
N ARG A 182 -1.99 -2.31 9.04
CA ARG A 182 -1.56 -1.72 7.77
C ARG A 182 -0.41 -2.49 7.09
N ALA A 183 0.11 -3.57 7.69
CA ALA A 183 1.00 -4.48 6.98
C ALA A 183 0.41 -4.97 5.65
N SER A 184 -0.92 -5.06 5.53
CA SER A 184 -1.65 -5.42 4.29
C SER A 184 -1.44 -4.44 3.14
N GLU A 185 -1.25 -3.16 3.45
CA GLU A 185 -1.04 -2.09 2.47
C GLU A 185 0.42 -1.95 2.04
N GLY A 186 1.34 -2.60 2.79
CA GLY A 186 2.79 -2.44 2.67
C GLY A 186 3.46 -3.49 1.79
N ILE A 187 4.77 -3.44 1.83
CA ILE A 187 5.68 -4.19 0.96
C ILE A 187 6.44 -5.31 1.70
N GLY A 188 6.01 -5.63 2.94
CA GLY A 188 6.64 -6.65 3.77
C GLY A 188 7.78 -6.13 4.65
N GLU A 189 8.76 -7.01 4.98
CA GLU A 189 9.78 -6.75 6.00
C GLU A 189 11.15 -6.34 5.46
N ASP A 190 11.38 -6.49 4.13
CA ASP A 190 12.71 -6.36 3.54
C ASP A 190 12.92 -5.03 2.80
N PRO A 191 13.98 -4.26 3.13
CA PRO A 191 14.24 -2.96 2.51
C PRO A 191 14.68 -3.05 1.04
N PHE A 192 15.33 -4.14 0.59
CA PHE A 192 15.79 -4.28 -0.79
C PHE A 192 14.62 -4.63 -1.74
N LEU A 193 13.84 -5.65 -1.39
CA LEU A 193 12.61 -6.01 -2.12
C LEU A 193 11.63 -4.82 -2.12
N GLY A 194 11.45 -4.20 -0.97
CA GLY A 194 10.59 -3.02 -0.82
C GLY A 194 11.03 -1.84 -1.69
N SER A 195 12.33 -1.62 -1.83
CA SER A 195 12.86 -0.57 -2.73
C SER A 195 12.58 -0.87 -4.20
N ALA A 196 12.66 -2.14 -4.61
CA ALA A 196 12.30 -2.54 -5.97
C ALA A 196 10.81 -2.35 -6.25
N VAL A 197 9.95 -2.79 -5.32
CA VAL A 197 8.48 -2.62 -5.39
C VAL A 197 8.10 -1.14 -5.42
N ALA A 198 8.70 -0.30 -4.57
CA ALA A 198 8.45 1.14 -4.53
C ALA A 198 8.71 1.81 -5.89
N ARG A 199 9.86 1.49 -6.53
CA ARG A 199 10.17 1.98 -7.89
C ARG A 199 9.15 1.52 -8.92
N SER A 200 8.74 0.25 -8.89
CA SER A 200 7.76 -0.30 -9.82
C SER A 200 6.40 0.38 -9.72
N PHE A 201 5.93 0.65 -8.50
CA PHE A 201 4.70 1.41 -8.31
C PHE A 201 4.79 2.83 -8.87
N VAL A 202 5.88 3.56 -8.56
CA VAL A 202 6.07 4.94 -9.08
C VAL A 202 6.07 4.95 -10.60
N TYR A 203 6.83 4.05 -11.22
CA TYR A 203 6.87 3.96 -12.68
C TYR A 203 5.54 3.55 -13.31
N GLY A 204 4.80 2.66 -12.66
CA GLY A 204 3.48 2.26 -13.11
C GLY A 204 2.48 3.43 -13.08
N TYR A 205 2.45 4.21 -11.99
CA TYR A 205 1.56 5.36 -11.87
C TYR A 205 1.95 6.53 -12.77
N GLN A 206 3.24 6.90 -12.80
CA GLN A 206 3.74 8.17 -13.35
C GLN A 206 4.49 8.04 -14.67
N GLY A 207 4.79 6.81 -15.15
CA GLY A 207 5.75 6.63 -16.23
C GLY A 207 7.19 6.94 -15.78
N ARG A 208 8.03 7.32 -16.76
CA ARG A 208 9.47 7.55 -16.54
C ARG A 208 9.88 9.03 -16.65
N ASP A 209 8.98 9.91 -17.03
CA ASP A 209 9.22 11.36 -17.10
C ASP A 209 8.48 12.08 -15.97
N PRO A 210 9.16 12.46 -14.87
CA PRO A 210 8.51 13.12 -13.75
C PRO A 210 8.13 14.58 -14.04
N MET A 211 8.51 15.11 -15.20
CA MET A 211 8.23 16.50 -15.60
C MET A 211 6.98 16.65 -16.45
N HIS A 212 6.52 15.57 -17.13
CA HIS A 212 5.40 15.63 -18.06
C HIS A 212 4.55 14.37 -17.95
N PHE A 213 3.44 14.46 -17.26
CA PHE A 213 2.49 13.36 -17.15
C PHE A 213 1.64 13.21 -18.42
N ALA A 214 1.52 12.01 -18.92
CA ALA A 214 0.53 11.67 -19.94
C ALA A 214 -0.90 11.71 -19.36
N THR A 215 -1.91 11.72 -20.24
CA THR A 215 -3.32 11.81 -19.80
C THR A 215 -3.82 10.54 -19.08
N ASP A 216 -3.11 9.45 -19.21
CA ASP A 216 -3.39 8.15 -18.58
C ASP A 216 -2.41 7.84 -17.44
N GLU A 217 -1.61 8.82 -17.01
CA GLU A 217 -0.72 8.79 -15.85
C GLU A 217 -1.27 9.64 -14.71
N ILE A 218 -0.97 9.25 -13.47
CA ILE A 218 -1.34 9.97 -12.25
C ILE A 218 -0.13 10.17 -11.36
N MET A 219 -0.08 11.27 -10.64
CA MET A 219 1.00 11.54 -9.68
C MET A 219 0.92 10.58 -8.50
N GLY A 220 2.04 9.94 -8.13
CA GLY A 220 2.18 9.12 -6.94
C GLY A 220 2.43 9.95 -5.69
N CYS A 221 2.12 9.35 -4.54
CA CYS A 221 2.41 9.89 -3.21
C CYS A 221 2.97 8.76 -2.34
N VAL A 222 4.29 8.73 -2.14
CA VAL A 222 4.88 7.72 -1.27
C VAL A 222 4.52 7.97 0.19
N LYS A 223 4.08 6.91 0.89
CA LYS A 223 3.59 7.01 2.27
C LYS A 223 3.98 5.78 3.11
N HIS A 224 4.00 5.91 4.45
CA HIS A 224 3.84 7.12 5.26
C HIS A 224 5.22 7.51 5.77
N TYR A 225 5.71 8.68 5.40
CA TYR A 225 7.08 9.10 5.69
C TYR A 225 7.18 9.74 7.10
N ALA A 226 7.79 9.01 8.11
CA ALA A 226 8.43 7.73 7.94
C ALA A 226 8.28 6.86 9.19
N LEU A 227 8.72 5.60 9.07
CA LEU A 227 8.83 4.61 10.16
C LEU A 227 7.52 4.06 10.69
N TYR A 228 6.39 4.37 10.10
CA TYR A 228 5.07 4.04 10.64
C TYR A 228 4.84 2.52 10.84
N GLY A 229 5.45 1.67 9.99
CA GLY A 229 5.44 0.21 10.14
C GLY A 229 6.22 -0.33 11.34
N ALA A 230 6.91 0.54 12.10
CA ALA A 230 7.62 0.20 13.33
C ALA A 230 6.89 0.63 14.60
N ALA A 231 5.59 0.94 14.51
CA ALA A 231 4.78 1.34 15.65
C ALA A 231 4.86 0.32 16.80
N GLU A 232 5.12 0.80 18.02
CA GLU A 232 5.32 -0.06 19.20
C GLU A 232 4.12 -0.97 19.44
N ALA A 233 4.39 -2.25 19.72
CA ALA A 233 3.43 -3.33 19.91
C ALA A 233 2.52 -3.60 18.68
N GLY A 234 2.91 -3.16 17.48
CA GLY A 234 2.09 -3.28 16.27
C GLY A 234 0.75 -2.53 16.37
N ARG A 235 0.66 -1.56 17.27
CA ARG A 235 -0.57 -0.79 17.48
C ARG A 235 -0.56 0.45 16.59
N ASP A 236 -1.58 0.58 15.77
CA ASP A 236 -1.71 1.70 14.86
C ASP A 236 -1.70 3.05 15.57
N TYR A 237 -1.17 4.08 14.94
CA TYR A 237 -0.98 5.44 15.48
C TYR A 237 -0.07 5.54 16.71
N ASN A 238 0.69 4.47 17.03
CA ASN A 238 1.55 4.46 18.19
C ASN A 238 2.96 4.99 17.90
N THR A 239 3.69 5.31 18.95
CA THR A 239 5.07 5.80 18.97
C THR A 239 6.02 4.88 18.19
N THR A 240 7.02 5.46 17.54
CA THR A 240 8.17 4.73 17.00
C THR A 240 9.47 5.23 17.62
N ASP A 241 10.35 4.30 17.98
CA ASP A 241 11.68 4.62 18.51
C ASP A 241 12.75 3.68 17.96
N MET A 242 13.77 4.24 17.35
CA MET A 242 14.93 3.50 16.87
C MET A 242 16.12 4.41 16.60
N SER A 243 17.32 3.82 16.54
CA SER A 243 18.54 4.56 16.17
C SER A 243 18.48 5.05 14.71
N ARG A 244 19.10 6.19 14.43
CA ARG A 244 19.25 6.73 13.06
C ARG A 244 19.94 5.74 12.13
N GLN A 245 20.94 5.02 12.60
CA GLN A 245 21.59 3.96 11.82
C GLN A 245 20.59 2.91 11.34
N ARG A 246 19.63 2.51 12.20
CA ARG A 246 18.58 1.57 11.84
C ARG A 246 17.61 2.18 10.84
N MET A 247 17.25 3.46 10.99
CA MET A 247 16.42 4.19 10.02
C MET A 247 17.02 4.12 8.62
N TYR A 248 18.30 4.50 8.48
CA TYR A 248 18.99 4.57 7.19
C TYR A 248 19.23 3.21 6.53
N ASN A 249 19.48 2.14 7.31
CA ASN A 249 19.77 0.83 6.75
C ASN A 249 18.50 -0.01 6.51
N GLU A 250 17.43 0.20 7.29
CA GLU A 250 16.35 -0.78 7.35
C GLU A 250 14.97 -0.20 6.98
N TYR A 251 14.70 1.09 7.24
CA TYR A 251 13.37 1.68 7.06
C TYR A 251 13.31 2.76 5.97
N PHE A 252 14.36 3.53 5.77
CA PHE A 252 14.40 4.60 4.76
C PHE A 252 14.59 4.13 3.31
N PRO A 253 15.23 2.96 3.01
CA PRO A 253 15.55 2.61 1.63
C PRO A 253 14.36 2.60 0.67
N PRO A 254 13.16 2.10 1.00
CA PRO A 254 12.02 2.12 0.08
C PRO A 254 11.51 3.54 -0.24
N TYR A 255 11.50 4.45 0.75
CA TYR A 255 11.14 5.86 0.50
C TYR A 255 12.14 6.55 -0.40
N LYS A 256 13.45 6.33 -0.12
CA LYS A 256 14.53 6.87 -0.95
C LYS A 256 14.42 6.35 -2.38
N ALA A 257 14.11 5.07 -2.56
CA ALA A 257 13.91 4.46 -3.88
C ALA A 257 12.72 5.08 -4.64
N ALA A 258 11.63 5.44 -3.95
CA ALA A 258 10.51 6.15 -4.56
C ALA A 258 10.89 7.59 -4.97
N VAL A 259 11.67 8.31 -4.13
CA VAL A 259 12.21 9.62 -4.45
C VAL A 259 13.14 9.56 -5.67
N GLU A 260 14.06 8.61 -5.70
CA GLU A 260 14.95 8.36 -6.84
C GLU A 260 14.21 7.98 -8.14
N ALA A 261 13.04 7.35 -8.02
CA ALA A 261 12.15 7.06 -9.14
C ALA A 261 11.34 8.28 -9.61
N GLY A 262 11.43 9.42 -8.91
CA GLY A 262 10.78 10.68 -9.29
C GLY A 262 9.35 10.83 -8.79
N VAL A 263 8.98 10.23 -7.64
CA VAL A 263 7.64 10.38 -7.06
C VAL A 263 7.28 11.86 -6.86
N GLY A 264 6.06 12.25 -7.26
CA GLY A 264 5.66 13.66 -7.27
C GLY A 264 5.28 14.24 -5.91
N SER A 265 4.92 13.39 -4.93
CA SER A 265 4.56 13.83 -3.58
C SER A 265 4.92 12.81 -2.51
N VAL A 266 4.97 13.26 -1.26
CA VAL A 266 5.25 12.45 -0.08
C VAL A 266 4.18 12.75 0.98
N MET A 267 3.67 11.74 1.67
CA MET A 267 2.75 11.92 2.78
C MET A 267 3.48 11.70 4.11
N ALA A 268 3.40 12.70 5.01
CA ALA A 268 3.94 12.59 6.36
C ALA A 268 3.16 11.58 7.19
N SER A 269 3.86 10.78 8.00
CA SER A 269 3.23 9.79 8.87
C SER A 269 2.63 10.40 10.14
N PHE A 270 1.77 9.65 10.82
CA PHE A 270 1.13 10.06 12.08
C PHE A 270 2.06 10.01 13.29
N ASN A 271 3.01 9.08 13.32
CA ASN A 271 3.87 8.79 14.45
C ASN A 271 4.98 9.82 14.67
N GLU A 272 5.59 9.80 15.85
CA GLU A 272 6.81 10.54 16.14
C GLU A 272 8.05 9.85 15.55
N VAL A 273 9.05 10.64 15.24
CA VAL A 273 10.42 10.21 14.90
C VAL A 273 11.38 10.99 15.76
N ASP A 274 12.21 10.32 16.56
CA ASP A 274 13.08 10.96 17.58
C ASP A 274 12.25 11.84 18.56
N GLY A 275 11.04 11.44 18.94
CA GLY A 275 10.15 12.14 19.87
C GLY A 275 9.46 13.39 19.29
N ILE A 276 9.53 13.61 17.98
CA ILE A 276 8.85 14.72 17.29
C ILE A 276 7.90 14.12 16.25
N PRO A 277 6.59 14.47 16.27
CA PRO A 277 5.67 14.05 15.21
C PRO A 277 6.25 14.31 13.83
N ALA A 278 6.15 13.33 12.93
CA ALA A 278 6.75 13.41 11.60
C ALA A 278 6.37 14.70 10.88
N THR A 279 5.09 15.12 10.98
CA THR A 279 4.55 16.36 10.41
C THR A 279 5.26 17.64 10.92
N ALA A 280 5.84 17.64 12.12
CA ALA A 280 6.61 18.77 12.68
C ALA A 280 8.13 18.55 12.65
N ASN A 281 8.59 17.43 12.09
CA ASN A 281 9.99 17.03 12.18
C ASN A 281 10.82 17.61 11.02
N ARG A 282 11.42 18.80 11.23
CA ARG A 282 12.25 19.46 10.23
C ARG A 282 13.45 18.61 9.77
N TRP A 283 14.07 17.85 10.68
CA TRP A 283 15.17 16.97 10.28
C TRP A 283 14.72 15.94 9.26
N LEU A 284 13.55 15.33 9.49
CA LEU A 284 12.97 14.34 8.58
C LEU A 284 12.53 14.99 7.25
N MET A 285 11.68 16.03 7.31
CA MET A 285 11.01 16.62 6.15
C MET A 285 11.93 17.51 5.29
N THR A 286 12.91 18.19 5.90
CA THR A 286 13.82 19.07 5.18
C THR A 286 15.19 18.43 5.02
N THR A 287 15.88 18.08 6.13
CA THR A 287 17.28 17.65 6.03
C THR A 287 17.43 16.30 5.33
N VAL A 288 16.64 15.28 5.70
CA VAL A 288 16.76 13.97 5.06
C VAL A 288 16.10 13.97 3.69
N LEU A 289 14.82 14.36 3.63
CA LEU A 289 14.03 14.22 2.41
C LEU A 289 14.53 15.16 1.28
N ARG A 290 14.74 16.44 1.58
CA ARG A 290 15.06 17.44 0.56
C ARG A 290 16.56 17.68 0.37
N GLU A 291 17.31 17.89 1.47
CA GLU A 291 18.73 18.24 1.38
C GLU A 291 19.60 17.01 1.06
N GLN A 292 19.32 15.83 1.62
CA GLN A 292 20.10 14.62 1.38
C GLN A 292 19.63 13.81 0.17
N TRP A 293 18.31 13.66 0.00
CA TRP A 293 17.75 12.81 -1.09
C TRP A 293 17.36 13.62 -2.33
N GLY A 294 17.31 14.96 -2.25
CA GLY A 294 17.01 15.81 -3.38
C GLY A 294 15.53 15.79 -3.82
N PHE A 295 14.60 15.56 -2.90
CA PHE A 295 13.17 15.55 -3.24
C PHE A 295 12.68 16.95 -3.63
N GLU A 296 12.09 17.07 -4.82
CA GLU A 296 11.63 18.32 -5.42
C GLU A 296 10.10 18.47 -5.48
N GLY A 297 9.35 17.45 -5.03
CA GLY A 297 7.89 17.49 -4.96
C GLY A 297 7.37 18.18 -3.69
N PHE A 298 6.05 18.11 -3.47
CA PHE A 298 5.44 18.63 -2.25
C PHE A 298 5.17 17.54 -1.23
N VAL A 299 5.14 17.93 0.06
CA VAL A 299 4.77 17.08 1.18
C VAL A 299 3.36 17.39 1.62
N VAL A 300 2.49 16.40 1.67
CA VAL A 300 1.14 16.50 2.23
C VAL A 300 1.10 15.81 3.61
N THR A 301 0.26 16.29 4.53
CA THR A 301 -0.01 15.55 5.77
C THR A 301 -0.82 14.29 5.49
N ASP A 302 -0.85 13.34 6.40
CA ASP A 302 -1.93 12.38 6.48
C ASP A 302 -3.22 13.05 6.96
N TYR A 303 -4.33 12.31 6.99
CA TYR A 303 -5.66 12.80 7.35
C TYR A 303 -5.66 13.45 8.74
N THR A 304 -6.00 14.74 8.84
CA THR A 304 -5.95 15.56 10.06
C THR A 304 -4.59 15.65 10.77
N GLY A 305 -3.48 15.31 10.09
CA GLY A 305 -2.15 15.17 10.73
C GLY A 305 -1.62 16.44 11.41
N ILE A 306 -2.01 17.65 10.98
CA ILE A 306 -1.69 18.88 11.70
C ILE A 306 -2.49 18.98 12.99
N TYR A 307 -3.80 18.76 12.93
CA TYR A 307 -4.68 18.87 14.10
C TYR A 307 -4.28 17.87 15.20
N GLU A 308 -3.86 16.66 14.81
CA GLU A 308 -3.47 15.60 15.75
C GLU A 308 -2.23 15.96 16.59
N MET A 309 -1.37 16.84 16.10
CA MET A 309 -0.23 17.32 16.87
C MET A 309 -0.63 18.08 18.15
N ILE A 310 -1.87 18.55 18.26
CA ILE A 310 -2.41 19.12 19.52
C ILE A 310 -2.43 18.04 20.61
N ALA A 311 -2.86 16.82 20.27
CA ALA A 311 -2.88 15.68 21.19
C ALA A 311 -1.47 15.22 21.59
N HIS A 312 -0.46 15.42 20.70
CA HIS A 312 0.95 15.21 21.04
C HIS A 312 1.51 16.28 22.01
N GLY A 313 0.74 17.32 22.33
CA GLY A 313 1.15 18.35 23.28
C GLY A 313 2.07 19.44 22.70
N LEU A 314 2.06 19.66 21.38
CA LEU A 314 2.94 20.63 20.71
C LEU A 314 2.40 22.06 20.68
N GLY A 315 1.16 22.29 21.09
CA GLY A 315 0.53 23.60 21.14
C GLY A 315 -0.93 23.59 20.67
N ASP A 316 -1.48 24.77 20.42
CA ASP A 316 -2.78 24.95 19.78
C ASP A 316 -2.67 24.80 18.25
N LEU A 317 -3.81 24.87 17.53
CA LEU A 317 -3.85 24.69 16.08
C LEU A 317 -2.93 25.67 15.35
N LYS A 318 -2.80 26.91 15.82
CA LYS A 318 -1.91 27.92 15.22
C LYS A 318 -0.43 27.52 15.38
N GLU A 319 -0.02 27.10 16.57
CA GLU A 319 1.36 26.72 16.83
C GLU A 319 1.74 25.45 16.05
N VAL A 320 0.86 24.42 16.03
CA VAL A 320 1.16 23.18 15.30
C VAL A 320 1.17 23.40 13.77
N SER A 321 0.32 24.28 13.23
CA SER A 321 0.34 24.66 11.81
C SER A 321 1.65 25.39 11.45
N ALA A 322 2.11 26.32 12.30
CA ALA A 322 3.38 27.01 12.09
C ALA A 322 4.55 26.00 12.09
N ARG A 323 4.59 25.04 13.03
CA ARG A 323 5.63 24.00 13.08
C ARG A 323 5.62 23.10 11.85
N ALA A 324 4.46 22.75 11.32
CA ALA A 324 4.35 21.91 10.13
C ALA A 324 4.91 22.61 8.88
N VAL A 325 4.52 23.86 8.62
CA VAL A 325 5.04 24.59 7.45
C VAL A 325 6.54 24.89 7.57
N GLU A 326 7.05 25.19 8.76
CA GLU A 326 8.49 25.34 9.04
C GLU A 326 9.28 24.04 8.85
N ALA A 327 8.67 22.91 9.18
CA ALA A 327 9.31 21.60 9.00
C ALA A 327 9.46 21.24 7.52
N GLY A 328 8.65 21.79 6.62
CA GLY A 328 8.69 21.51 5.19
C GLY A 328 7.48 20.74 4.68
N VAL A 329 6.38 20.70 5.45
CA VAL A 329 5.08 20.19 4.99
C VAL A 329 4.36 21.27 4.22
N ASP A 330 3.88 20.95 3.03
CA ASP A 330 3.41 21.94 2.05
C ASP A 330 1.88 21.95 1.90
N MET A 331 1.18 20.83 2.21
CA MET A 331 -0.26 20.73 2.03
C MET A 331 -0.91 20.09 3.26
N ASP A 332 -2.01 20.67 3.72
CA ASP A 332 -2.79 20.28 4.89
C ASP A 332 -4.02 19.47 4.46
N MET A 333 -4.04 18.20 4.78
CA MET A 333 -5.18 17.32 4.51
C MET A 333 -6.20 17.43 5.66
N VAL A 334 -7.32 18.10 5.39
CA VAL A 334 -8.56 18.20 6.21
C VAL A 334 -8.47 19.01 7.49
N SER A 335 -7.30 19.22 8.10
CA SER A 335 -7.19 19.97 9.38
C SER A 335 -7.68 21.40 9.28
N GLU A 336 -7.64 22.03 8.08
CA GLU A 336 -7.86 23.47 7.86
C GLU A 336 -6.99 24.36 8.77
N GLY A 337 -5.90 23.82 9.30
CA GLY A 337 -4.97 24.50 10.15
C GLY A 337 -4.23 25.61 9.41
N TYR A 338 -3.74 25.32 8.19
CA TYR A 338 -3.08 26.31 7.35
C TYR A 338 -4.05 27.42 6.95
N LEU A 339 -5.23 27.05 6.46
CA LEU A 339 -6.23 28.02 6.01
C LEU A 339 -6.68 28.94 7.15
N GLY A 340 -6.83 28.41 8.37
CA GLY A 340 -7.35 29.16 9.52
C GLY A 340 -6.30 29.97 10.28
N THR A 341 -4.98 29.70 10.13
CA THR A 341 -4.01 30.23 11.09
C THR A 341 -2.74 30.83 10.49
N LEU A 342 -2.30 30.45 9.27
CA LEU A 342 -1.00 30.91 8.74
C LEU A 342 -0.91 32.41 8.50
N GLN A 343 -2.01 33.07 8.11
CA GLN A 343 -2.02 34.52 7.97
C GLN A 343 -1.71 35.20 9.30
N GLN A 344 -2.36 34.80 10.37
CA GLN A 344 -2.10 35.34 11.70
C GLN A 344 -0.66 35.01 12.14
N SER A 345 -0.17 33.83 11.92
CA SER A 345 1.21 33.43 12.24
C SER A 345 2.26 34.29 11.50
N LEU A 346 1.99 34.64 10.24
CA LEU A 346 2.83 35.57 9.47
C LEU A 346 2.77 37.03 10.03
N GLU A 347 1.57 37.54 10.33
CA GLU A 347 1.38 38.88 10.89
C GLU A 347 2.06 39.01 12.26
N GLU A 348 2.06 37.98 13.08
CA GLU A 348 2.76 37.91 14.36
C GLU A 348 4.29 37.68 14.23
N GLY A 349 4.80 37.44 13.02
CA GLY A 349 6.21 37.12 12.78
C GLY A 349 6.67 35.76 13.25
N ARG A 350 5.72 34.83 13.48
CA ARG A 350 5.99 33.45 13.90
C ARG A 350 6.59 32.61 12.77
N ILE A 351 6.17 32.87 11.54
CA ILE A 351 6.70 32.26 10.32
C ILE A 351 7.06 33.33 9.29
N PRO A 352 8.04 33.09 8.42
CA PRO A 352 8.35 34.00 7.29
C PRO A 352 7.43 33.68 6.11
N LEU A 353 7.17 34.72 5.27
CA LEU A 353 6.40 34.53 4.03
C LEU A 353 7.04 33.50 3.07
N SER A 354 8.35 33.32 3.12
CA SER A 354 9.08 32.36 2.30
C SER A 354 8.62 30.93 2.47
N ASP A 355 8.11 30.55 3.66
CA ASP A 355 7.63 29.18 3.89
C ASP A 355 6.29 28.95 3.20
N ILE A 356 5.38 29.93 3.23
CA ILE A 356 4.12 29.90 2.47
C ILE A 356 4.41 29.91 0.97
N ASP A 357 5.33 30.77 0.52
CA ASP A 357 5.71 30.87 -0.89
C ASP A 357 6.34 29.58 -1.41
N ARG A 358 7.22 28.92 -0.63
CA ARG A 358 7.80 27.63 -0.97
C ARG A 358 6.70 26.58 -1.16
N ALA A 359 5.82 26.42 -0.17
CA ALA A 359 4.76 25.45 -0.19
C ALA A 359 3.80 25.66 -1.37
N CYS A 360 3.34 26.89 -1.58
CA CYS A 360 2.48 27.25 -2.70
C CYS A 360 3.15 26.94 -4.05
N ARG A 361 4.42 27.31 -4.23
CA ARG A 361 5.20 27.03 -5.44
C ARG A 361 5.20 25.55 -5.79
N LEU A 362 5.52 24.66 -4.84
CA LEU A 362 5.60 23.22 -5.07
C LEU A 362 4.26 22.62 -5.50
N VAL A 363 3.15 23.07 -4.94
CA VAL A 363 1.80 22.65 -5.37
C VAL A 363 1.50 23.16 -6.79
N LEU A 364 1.87 24.41 -7.13
CA LEU A 364 1.66 24.93 -8.48
C LEU A 364 2.54 24.22 -9.53
N GLU A 365 3.79 23.88 -9.18
CA GLU A 365 4.68 23.08 -10.02
C GLU A 365 4.14 21.68 -10.29
N ALA A 366 3.53 21.04 -9.28
CA ALA A 366 2.84 19.75 -9.48
C ALA A 366 1.66 19.89 -10.48
N LYS A 367 0.86 20.95 -10.37
CA LYS A 367 -0.21 21.23 -11.35
C LYS A 367 0.33 21.47 -12.76
N PHE A 368 1.49 22.11 -12.87
CA PHE A 368 2.15 22.33 -14.15
C PHE A 368 2.62 21.00 -14.78
N LYS A 369 3.31 20.16 -14.00
CA LYS A 369 3.77 18.83 -14.40
C LYS A 369 2.61 17.92 -14.85
N LEU A 370 1.47 18.01 -14.15
CA LEU A 370 0.22 17.32 -14.51
C LEU A 370 -0.46 17.90 -15.77
N GLY A 371 0.05 18.99 -16.35
CA GLY A 371 -0.51 19.64 -17.55
C GLY A 371 -1.85 20.34 -17.34
N LEU A 372 -2.24 20.60 -16.10
CA LEU A 372 -3.53 21.21 -15.76
C LEU A 372 -3.63 22.67 -16.18
N PHE A 373 -2.51 23.37 -16.37
CA PHE A 373 -2.48 24.75 -16.89
C PHE A 373 -2.53 24.80 -18.42
N ASP A 374 -2.31 23.69 -19.12
CA ASP A 374 -2.52 23.57 -20.57
C ASP A 374 -3.97 23.22 -20.89
N ASP A 375 -4.51 22.25 -20.14
CA ASP A 375 -5.92 21.83 -20.22
C ASP A 375 -6.38 21.38 -18.83
N PRO A 376 -7.16 22.21 -18.10
CA PRO A 376 -7.68 21.86 -16.77
C PRO A 376 -8.66 20.68 -16.77
N TYR A 377 -9.22 20.31 -17.92
CA TYR A 377 -10.18 19.23 -18.06
C TYR A 377 -9.59 17.97 -18.69
N ARG A 378 -8.28 17.90 -18.90
CA ARG A 378 -7.59 16.80 -19.59
C ARG A 378 -7.86 15.40 -19.03
N TYR A 379 -8.20 15.31 -17.74
CA TYR A 379 -8.60 14.07 -17.06
C TYR A 379 -10.13 13.84 -17.06
N CYS A 380 -10.91 14.79 -17.55
CA CYS A 380 -12.39 14.78 -17.45
C CYS A 380 -13.06 14.39 -18.77
N ASP A 381 -12.69 13.24 -19.36
CA ASP A 381 -13.28 12.70 -20.59
C ASP A 381 -14.22 11.52 -20.29
N PRO A 382 -15.56 11.69 -20.40
CA PRO A 382 -16.52 10.61 -20.16
C PRO A 382 -16.37 9.40 -21.09
N GLN A 383 -15.80 9.59 -22.31
CA GLN A 383 -15.57 8.48 -23.22
C GLN A 383 -14.44 7.57 -22.72
N ARG A 384 -13.40 8.15 -22.12
CA ARG A 384 -12.35 7.37 -21.47
C ARG A 384 -12.91 6.56 -20.32
N ALA A 385 -13.72 7.17 -19.45
CA ALA A 385 -14.36 6.47 -18.33
C ALA A 385 -15.19 5.27 -18.83
N ALA A 386 -15.97 5.44 -19.90
CA ALA A 386 -16.80 4.39 -20.44
C ALA A 386 -16.03 3.23 -21.12
N THR A 387 -14.80 3.47 -21.58
CA THR A 387 -14.04 2.51 -22.42
C THR A 387 -12.79 1.96 -21.78
N GLN A 388 -12.25 2.61 -20.72
CA GLN A 388 -10.97 2.26 -20.12
C GLN A 388 -11.09 1.72 -18.68
N ILE A 389 -12.27 1.80 -18.05
CA ILE A 389 -12.48 1.31 -16.68
C ILE A 389 -13.04 -0.12 -16.71
N TYR A 390 -12.47 -1.02 -15.87
CA TYR A 390 -12.92 -2.39 -15.66
C TYR A 390 -13.02 -3.22 -16.94
N THR A 391 -12.09 -3.05 -17.86
CA THR A 391 -12.09 -3.73 -19.17
C THR A 391 -11.84 -5.23 -19.01
N PRO A 392 -12.24 -6.07 -20.01
CA PRO A 392 -11.88 -7.48 -20.01
C PRO A 392 -10.37 -7.74 -19.94
N ALA A 393 -9.55 -6.88 -20.57
CA ALA A 393 -8.09 -7.00 -20.54
C ALA A 393 -7.54 -6.70 -19.13
N HIS A 394 -8.04 -5.68 -18.45
CA HIS A 394 -7.66 -5.36 -17.06
C HIS A 394 -8.02 -6.49 -16.11
N ARG A 395 -9.22 -7.04 -16.25
CA ARG A 395 -9.66 -8.19 -15.44
C ARG A 395 -8.83 -9.44 -15.68
N ALA A 396 -8.49 -9.72 -16.93
CA ALA A 396 -7.63 -10.87 -17.26
C ALA A 396 -6.23 -10.73 -16.60
N GLU A 397 -5.67 -9.51 -16.64
CA GLU A 397 -4.40 -9.22 -15.99
C GLU A 397 -4.48 -9.30 -14.46
N ALA A 398 -5.57 -8.79 -13.85
CA ALA A 398 -5.81 -8.93 -12.42
C ALA A 398 -5.89 -10.40 -11.98
N ARG A 399 -6.59 -11.26 -12.77
CA ARG A 399 -6.64 -12.71 -12.52
C ARG A 399 -5.26 -13.36 -12.59
N ARG A 400 -4.47 -13.02 -13.62
CA ARG A 400 -3.11 -13.54 -13.78
C ARG A 400 -2.23 -13.18 -12.59
N ILE A 401 -2.17 -11.90 -12.23
CA ILE A 401 -1.35 -11.40 -11.12
C ILE A 401 -1.81 -11.98 -9.78
N ALA A 402 -3.12 -12.14 -9.58
CA ALA A 402 -3.66 -12.78 -8.37
C ALA A 402 -3.14 -14.22 -8.24
N GLY A 403 -3.21 -15.03 -9.30
CA GLY A 403 -2.70 -16.39 -9.29
C GLY A 403 -1.20 -16.49 -8.98
N GLU A 404 -0.40 -15.53 -9.45
CA GLU A 404 1.04 -15.45 -9.18
C GLU A 404 1.38 -14.96 -7.77
N SER A 405 0.46 -14.26 -7.11
CA SER A 405 0.64 -13.73 -5.75
C SER A 405 0.38 -14.77 -4.64
N PHE A 406 -0.36 -15.83 -4.95
CA PHE A 406 -0.73 -16.83 -3.96
C PHE A 406 0.45 -17.70 -3.58
N VAL A 407 0.57 -17.96 -2.27
CA VAL A 407 1.70 -18.71 -1.72
C VAL A 407 1.23 -20.06 -1.22
N LEU A 408 1.73 -21.13 -1.82
CA LEU A 408 1.50 -22.49 -1.36
C LEU A 408 2.38 -22.74 -0.14
N LEU A 409 1.77 -22.79 1.05
CA LEU A 409 2.48 -22.97 2.31
C LEU A 409 2.73 -24.46 2.63
N LYS A 410 1.83 -25.35 2.22
CA LYS A 410 1.92 -26.78 2.49
C LYS A 410 1.15 -27.58 1.42
N ASN A 411 1.66 -28.77 1.03
CA ASN A 411 0.97 -29.71 0.13
C ASN A 411 1.47 -31.14 0.37
N GLU A 412 1.06 -31.74 1.46
CA GLU A 412 1.40 -33.12 1.80
C GLU A 412 0.47 -34.10 1.07
N GLY A 413 1.03 -35.16 0.55
CA GLY A 413 0.29 -36.21 -0.14
C GLY A 413 -0.29 -35.81 -1.49
N ASP A 414 0.24 -34.72 -2.10
CA ASP A 414 -0.20 -34.21 -3.40
C ASP A 414 -1.73 -33.99 -3.45
N VAL A 415 -2.30 -33.40 -2.38
CA VAL A 415 -3.74 -33.05 -2.32
C VAL A 415 -4.05 -31.99 -3.39
N LEU A 416 -3.14 -31.07 -3.62
CA LEU A 416 -3.20 -30.09 -4.71
C LEU A 416 -2.24 -30.49 -5.84
N PRO A 417 -2.61 -30.26 -7.11
CA PRO A 417 -3.87 -29.69 -7.58
C PRO A 417 -5.04 -30.67 -7.49
N LEU A 418 -6.25 -30.11 -7.28
CA LEU A 418 -7.49 -30.88 -7.22
C LEU A 418 -7.81 -31.56 -8.56
N ARG A 419 -8.53 -32.69 -8.50
CA ARG A 419 -9.07 -33.33 -9.71
C ARG A 419 -10.32 -32.60 -10.18
N ARG A 420 -10.56 -32.61 -11.51
CA ARG A 420 -11.77 -32.04 -12.12
C ARG A 420 -12.90 -33.08 -12.21
N GLU A 421 -13.09 -33.82 -11.12
CA GLU A 421 -14.12 -34.86 -10.97
C GLU A 421 -14.51 -35.01 -9.49
N GLY A 422 -15.70 -35.51 -9.23
CA GLY A 422 -16.18 -35.80 -7.87
C GLY A 422 -16.87 -34.62 -7.19
N THR A 423 -16.91 -34.64 -5.87
CA THR A 423 -17.61 -33.65 -5.05
C THR A 423 -16.63 -32.89 -4.16
N ILE A 424 -16.72 -31.55 -4.20
CA ILE A 424 -15.95 -30.65 -3.35
C ILE A 424 -16.90 -29.93 -2.39
N ALA A 425 -16.63 -30.00 -1.08
CA ALA A 425 -17.31 -29.19 -0.08
C ALA A 425 -16.50 -27.88 0.12
N VAL A 426 -17.07 -26.74 -0.26
CA VAL A 426 -16.52 -25.41 0.02
C VAL A 426 -17.14 -24.92 1.33
N VAL A 427 -16.32 -24.78 2.36
CA VAL A 427 -16.77 -24.49 3.72
C VAL A 427 -16.08 -23.24 4.26
N GLY A 428 -16.81 -22.41 4.98
CA GLY A 428 -16.25 -21.25 5.67
C GLY A 428 -17.03 -19.96 5.44
N PRO A 429 -16.97 -19.03 6.41
CA PRO A 429 -17.71 -17.77 6.35
C PRO A 429 -17.24 -16.85 5.20
N LEU A 430 -16.00 -17.01 4.73
CA LEU A 430 -15.40 -16.18 3.69
C LEU A 430 -15.71 -16.68 2.26
N ALA A 431 -16.19 -17.92 2.12
CA ALA A 431 -16.41 -18.56 0.83
C ALA A 431 -17.50 -17.89 -0.03
N ALA A 432 -18.52 -17.27 0.60
CA ALA A 432 -19.66 -16.66 -0.07
C ALA A 432 -19.70 -15.13 0.00
N SER A 433 -18.57 -14.47 0.34
CA SER A 433 -18.48 -13.01 0.39
C SER A 433 -17.78 -12.43 -0.83
N ARG A 434 -18.48 -11.58 -1.60
CA ARG A 434 -17.90 -10.81 -2.73
C ARG A 434 -17.05 -9.67 -2.24
N ALA A 435 -17.58 -8.93 -1.25
CA ALA A 435 -16.97 -7.71 -0.73
C ALA A 435 -15.63 -7.96 -0.02
N ASN A 436 -15.39 -9.21 0.41
CA ASN A 436 -14.13 -9.60 1.05
C ASN A 436 -12.97 -9.80 0.07
N MET A 437 -13.26 -10.12 -1.22
CA MET A 437 -12.24 -10.47 -2.20
C MET A 437 -11.22 -9.37 -2.51
N PRO A 438 -11.62 -8.08 -2.66
CA PRO A 438 -10.68 -7.01 -2.93
C PRO A 438 -9.73 -6.70 -1.77
N GLY A 439 -10.13 -6.96 -0.53
CA GLY A 439 -9.35 -6.56 0.65
C GLY A 439 -9.54 -5.10 1.03
N THR A 440 -8.82 -4.64 2.03
CA THR A 440 -8.85 -3.27 2.54
C THR A 440 -8.34 -2.24 1.53
N TRP A 441 -8.70 -0.96 1.71
CA TRP A 441 -8.30 0.15 0.84
C TRP A 441 -8.59 -0.03 -0.66
N SER A 442 -9.69 -0.67 -1.00
CA SER A 442 -10.25 -0.73 -2.36
C SER A 442 -11.44 0.22 -2.48
N VAL A 443 -11.20 1.51 -2.21
CA VAL A 443 -12.23 2.53 -1.96
C VAL A 443 -13.09 2.86 -3.19
N ALA A 444 -12.52 2.78 -4.39
CA ALA A 444 -13.23 3.08 -5.63
C ALA A 444 -13.97 1.86 -6.22
N THR A 445 -13.67 0.66 -5.74
CA THR A 445 -14.17 -0.60 -6.30
C THR A 445 -15.66 -0.78 -6.04
N ASP A 446 -16.40 -1.20 -7.04
CA ASP A 446 -17.77 -1.70 -6.87
C ASP A 446 -17.71 -3.12 -6.28
N LEU A 447 -17.98 -3.24 -4.97
CA LEU A 447 -17.89 -4.48 -4.22
C LEU A 447 -18.91 -5.55 -4.62
N THR A 448 -19.84 -5.23 -5.53
CA THR A 448 -20.81 -6.19 -6.08
C THR A 448 -20.27 -6.98 -7.28
N LYS A 449 -19.18 -6.50 -7.91
CA LYS A 449 -18.60 -7.08 -9.13
C LYS A 449 -17.78 -8.35 -8.92
N PRO A 450 -16.97 -8.50 -7.83
CA PRO A 450 -16.22 -9.72 -7.61
C PRO A 450 -17.12 -10.94 -7.48
N LEU A 451 -16.66 -12.10 -7.91
CA LEU A 451 -17.33 -13.37 -7.61
C LEU A 451 -17.04 -13.80 -6.16
N THR A 452 -17.96 -14.56 -5.58
CA THR A 452 -17.66 -15.36 -4.38
C THR A 452 -16.72 -16.50 -4.75
N LEU A 453 -15.99 -17.05 -3.78
CA LEU A 453 -15.15 -18.22 -4.04
C LEU A 453 -15.97 -19.40 -4.57
N VAL A 454 -17.20 -19.60 -4.05
CA VAL A 454 -18.11 -20.64 -4.53
C VAL A 454 -18.41 -20.47 -6.03
N GLU A 455 -18.75 -19.26 -6.46
CA GLU A 455 -19.04 -18.96 -7.87
C GLU A 455 -17.81 -19.07 -8.76
N GLY A 456 -16.65 -18.58 -8.30
CA GLY A 456 -15.39 -18.69 -9.03
C GLY A 456 -14.98 -20.16 -9.24
N LEU A 457 -15.09 -20.97 -8.21
CA LEU A 457 -14.84 -22.41 -8.32
C LEU A 457 -15.82 -23.10 -9.27
N GLN A 458 -17.13 -22.75 -9.22
CA GLN A 458 -18.11 -23.30 -10.16
C GLN A 458 -17.77 -22.98 -11.63
N GLN A 459 -17.23 -21.77 -11.89
CA GLN A 459 -16.84 -21.37 -13.25
C GLN A 459 -15.60 -22.13 -13.75
N VAL A 460 -14.64 -22.40 -12.84
CA VAL A 460 -13.33 -22.97 -13.22
C VAL A 460 -13.32 -24.49 -13.17
N ALA A 461 -14.08 -25.11 -12.28
CA ALA A 461 -14.03 -26.56 -12.02
C ALA A 461 -14.41 -27.44 -13.22
N GLY A 462 -15.36 -26.97 -14.07
CA GLY A 462 -15.91 -27.77 -15.17
C GLY A 462 -17.09 -28.66 -14.74
N GLU A 463 -17.76 -29.27 -15.71
CA GLU A 463 -19.01 -30.03 -15.50
C GLU A 463 -18.86 -31.32 -14.67
N GLY A 464 -17.64 -31.84 -14.53
CA GLY A 464 -17.33 -33.07 -13.78
C GLY A 464 -17.32 -32.90 -12.26
N VAL A 465 -17.36 -31.68 -11.75
CA VAL A 465 -17.24 -31.35 -10.33
C VAL A 465 -18.55 -30.88 -9.75
N LYS A 466 -19.02 -31.54 -8.70
CA LYS A 466 -20.13 -31.06 -7.87
C LYS A 466 -19.59 -30.24 -6.72
N ILE A 467 -20.05 -29.00 -6.58
CA ILE A 467 -19.69 -28.12 -5.46
C ILE A 467 -20.85 -28.06 -4.46
N LEU A 468 -20.55 -28.37 -3.21
CA LEU A 468 -21.43 -28.18 -2.05
C LEU A 468 -20.92 -26.97 -1.28
N TYR A 469 -21.80 -26.16 -0.70
CA TYR A 469 -21.43 -25.05 0.15
C TYR A 469 -22.07 -25.15 1.53
N ALA A 470 -21.30 -24.87 2.56
CA ALA A 470 -21.79 -24.65 3.91
C ALA A 470 -20.99 -23.49 4.57
N LYS A 471 -21.68 -22.58 5.27
CA LYS A 471 -21.02 -21.49 5.97
C LYS A 471 -20.10 -21.97 7.10
N GLY A 472 -20.53 -22.97 7.85
CA GLY A 472 -19.77 -23.67 8.89
C GLY A 472 -19.56 -22.89 10.18
N SER A 473 -19.33 -21.58 10.12
CA SER A 473 -19.22 -20.69 11.27
C SER A 473 -19.56 -19.25 10.89
N ASN A 474 -19.71 -18.38 11.88
CA ASN A 474 -19.58 -16.93 11.68
C ASN A 474 -18.10 -16.54 11.61
N VAL A 475 -17.78 -15.29 11.27
CA VAL A 475 -16.39 -14.83 11.11
C VAL A 475 -15.70 -14.79 12.48
N ILE A 476 -16.35 -14.18 13.47
CA ILE A 476 -15.89 -14.09 14.86
C ILE A 476 -17.06 -14.48 15.76
N ARG A 477 -16.79 -15.15 16.88
CA ARG A 477 -17.82 -15.59 17.83
C ARG A 477 -18.55 -14.41 18.48
N ASP A 478 -17.81 -13.42 18.90
CA ASP A 478 -18.33 -12.19 19.49
C ASP A 478 -18.93 -11.29 18.40
N GLU A 479 -20.23 -10.94 18.57
CA GLU A 479 -20.98 -10.17 17.59
C GLU A 479 -20.48 -8.72 17.45
N GLU A 480 -20.05 -8.10 18.55
CA GLU A 480 -19.53 -6.74 18.51
C GLU A 480 -18.18 -6.67 17.79
N GLN A 481 -17.29 -7.61 18.06
CA GLN A 481 -16.01 -7.72 17.35
C GLN A 481 -16.22 -8.05 15.87
N GLU A 482 -17.18 -8.92 15.52
CA GLU A 482 -17.48 -9.25 14.14
C GLU A 482 -17.97 -8.02 13.37
N ARG A 483 -18.77 -7.14 13.98
CA ARG A 483 -19.22 -5.90 13.36
C ARG A 483 -18.07 -4.96 13.01
N TYR A 484 -17.02 -4.87 13.84
CA TYR A 484 -15.82 -4.10 13.50
C TYR A 484 -14.98 -4.76 12.40
N ALA A 485 -14.99 -6.09 12.31
CA ALA A 485 -14.27 -6.87 11.32
C ALA A 485 -14.91 -6.88 9.92
N THR A 486 -16.16 -6.38 9.77
CA THR A 486 -16.95 -6.46 8.54
C THR A 486 -17.67 -5.15 8.22
N MET A 487 -17.08 -4.00 8.59
CA MET A 487 -17.67 -2.68 8.38
C MET A 487 -17.38 -2.09 6.97
N PHE A 488 -17.78 -0.85 6.73
CA PHE A 488 -17.53 -0.08 5.48
C PHE A 488 -18.04 -0.75 4.19
N GLY A 489 -19.25 -1.35 4.24
CA GLY A 489 -19.86 -2.00 3.08
C GLY A 489 -19.28 -3.38 2.75
N ARG A 490 -18.42 -3.92 3.61
CA ARG A 490 -17.84 -5.27 3.51
C ARG A 490 -18.53 -6.27 4.42
N ASP A 491 -19.79 -6.00 4.76
CA ASP A 491 -20.57 -6.81 5.67
C ASP A 491 -20.64 -8.26 5.21
N ILE A 492 -20.28 -9.17 6.11
CA ILE A 492 -20.52 -10.60 6.00
C ILE A 492 -21.70 -10.91 6.92
N PRO A 493 -22.90 -11.13 6.38
CA PRO A 493 -24.10 -11.27 7.21
C PRO A 493 -23.91 -12.34 8.26
N ARG A 494 -24.09 -11.96 9.54
CA ARG A 494 -24.06 -12.93 10.64
C ARG A 494 -25.23 -13.88 10.51
N ASP A 495 -24.94 -15.20 10.64
CA ASP A 495 -25.97 -16.22 10.65
C ASP A 495 -26.54 -16.34 12.08
N GLY A 496 -27.84 -16.28 12.22
CA GLY A 496 -28.52 -16.38 13.51
C GLY A 496 -28.62 -17.80 14.06
N ARG A 497 -28.16 -18.80 13.31
CA ARG A 497 -28.07 -20.19 13.81
C ARG A 497 -26.97 -20.32 14.85
N THR A 498 -27.08 -21.32 15.71
CA THR A 498 -26.03 -21.61 16.70
C THR A 498 -24.77 -22.14 16.02
N ASP A 499 -23.60 -21.93 16.64
CA ASP A 499 -22.33 -22.46 16.14
C ASP A 499 -22.42 -23.98 15.86
N LYS A 500 -23.15 -24.73 16.72
CA LYS A 500 -23.37 -26.17 16.52
C LYS A 500 -24.18 -26.48 15.24
N GLN A 501 -25.20 -25.69 14.93
CA GLN A 501 -26.02 -25.94 13.72
C GLN A 501 -25.20 -25.63 12.45
N LEU A 502 -24.40 -24.56 12.46
CA LEU A 502 -23.50 -24.23 11.36
C LEU A 502 -22.43 -25.31 11.17
N LEU A 503 -21.83 -25.77 12.25
CA LEU A 503 -20.83 -26.84 12.23
C LEU A 503 -21.43 -28.17 11.74
N ASP A 504 -22.61 -28.56 12.22
CA ASP A 504 -23.29 -29.83 11.79
C ASP A 504 -23.59 -29.81 10.28
N GLU A 505 -24.00 -28.66 9.71
CA GLU A 505 -24.19 -28.49 8.26
C GLU A 505 -22.88 -28.65 7.47
N ALA A 506 -21.80 -28.03 7.96
CA ALA A 506 -20.49 -28.17 7.34
C ALA A 506 -19.97 -29.62 7.36
N LEU A 507 -20.15 -30.30 8.48
CA LEU A 507 -19.77 -31.74 8.60
C LEU A 507 -20.62 -32.64 7.70
N ALA A 508 -21.91 -32.34 7.52
CA ALA A 508 -22.76 -33.05 6.56
C ALA A 508 -22.29 -32.84 5.11
N ALA A 509 -21.94 -31.62 4.73
CA ALA A 509 -21.36 -31.34 3.41
C ALA A 509 -20.01 -32.06 3.22
N ALA A 510 -19.14 -32.03 4.23
CA ALA A 510 -17.85 -32.74 4.20
C ALA A 510 -18.02 -34.28 4.08
N ALA A 511 -19.03 -34.84 4.71
CA ALA A 511 -19.30 -36.29 4.61
C ALA A 511 -19.64 -36.76 3.19
N GLU A 512 -20.35 -35.91 2.42
CA GLU A 512 -20.70 -36.15 1.02
C GLU A 512 -19.56 -35.85 0.03
N ALA A 513 -18.53 -35.12 0.46
CA ALA A 513 -17.46 -34.67 -0.42
C ALA A 513 -16.27 -35.65 -0.45
N ASP A 514 -15.51 -35.59 -1.54
CA ASP A 514 -14.22 -36.26 -1.70
C ASP A 514 -13.08 -35.41 -1.10
N VAL A 515 -13.22 -34.10 -1.13
CA VAL A 515 -12.26 -33.13 -0.58
C VAL A 515 -13.00 -31.92 -0.02
N VAL A 516 -12.46 -31.30 1.02
CA VAL A 516 -12.97 -30.06 1.62
C VAL A 516 -12.05 -28.89 1.29
N VAL A 517 -12.60 -27.81 0.78
CA VAL A 517 -11.94 -26.50 0.61
C VAL A 517 -12.45 -25.58 1.71
N ALA A 518 -11.61 -25.30 2.70
CA ALA A 518 -11.95 -24.47 3.85
C ALA A 518 -11.49 -23.02 3.61
N ALA A 519 -12.42 -22.09 3.36
CA ALA A 519 -12.17 -20.67 3.12
C ALA A 519 -12.24 -19.91 4.45
N LEU A 520 -11.10 -19.76 5.10
CA LEU A 520 -10.97 -19.26 6.47
C LEU A 520 -9.89 -18.19 6.59
N GLY A 521 -9.84 -17.52 7.72
CA GLY A 521 -8.84 -16.53 8.07
C GLY A 521 -9.44 -15.18 8.48
N GLU A 522 -8.86 -14.08 7.99
CA GLU A 522 -9.32 -12.74 8.28
C GLU A 522 -10.42 -12.30 7.28
N ALA A 523 -11.44 -11.60 7.78
CA ALA A 523 -12.23 -10.71 6.94
C ALA A 523 -11.38 -9.47 6.57
N SER A 524 -11.71 -8.79 5.47
CA SER A 524 -10.90 -7.70 4.92
C SER A 524 -10.62 -6.59 5.93
N GLU A 525 -11.60 -6.20 6.75
CA GLU A 525 -11.48 -5.13 7.74
C GLU A 525 -10.81 -5.58 9.08
N MET A 526 -10.37 -6.84 9.16
CA MET A 526 -9.49 -7.31 10.25
C MET A 526 -8.03 -6.91 10.00
N SER A 527 -7.71 -6.36 8.83
CA SER A 527 -6.43 -5.76 8.47
C SER A 527 -6.67 -4.40 7.81
N GLY A 528 -5.61 -3.62 7.60
CA GLY A 528 -5.68 -2.23 7.16
C GLY A 528 -5.58 -1.26 8.33
N GLU A 529 -5.95 -0.02 8.07
CA GLU A 529 -5.87 1.06 9.05
C GLU A 529 -6.79 0.84 10.25
N SER A 530 -6.32 1.20 11.43
CA SER A 530 -7.04 1.03 12.72
C SER A 530 -7.40 -0.42 13.06
N SER A 531 -6.75 -1.42 12.44
CA SER A 531 -7.07 -2.85 12.57
C SER A 531 -5.93 -3.67 13.18
N SER A 532 -5.29 -3.14 14.23
CA SER A 532 -4.27 -3.85 14.99
C SER A 532 -4.87 -5.01 15.77
N ARG A 533 -4.20 -6.16 15.77
CA ARG A 533 -4.63 -7.37 16.48
C ARG A 533 -3.55 -7.84 17.45
N SER A 534 -3.91 -8.05 18.71
CA SER A 534 -3.00 -8.61 19.72
C SER A 534 -2.77 -10.11 19.55
N GLN A 535 -3.77 -10.82 19.03
CA GLN A 535 -3.70 -12.23 18.64
C GLN A 535 -3.92 -12.33 17.14
N ILE A 536 -2.96 -12.91 16.43
CA ILE A 536 -2.94 -13.00 14.97
C ILE A 536 -3.09 -14.42 14.45
N GLY A 537 -3.90 -15.23 15.14
CA GLY A 537 -4.35 -16.54 14.65
C GLY A 537 -5.63 -16.44 13.81
N ILE A 538 -6.03 -17.54 13.20
CA ILE A 538 -7.39 -17.70 12.66
C ILE A 538 -8.39 -17.52 13.81
N PRO A 539 -9.51 -16.78 13.65
CA PRO A 539 -10.50 -16.62 14.72
C PRO A 539 -10.95 -17.96 15.30
N ASP A 540 -11.16 -18.01 16.61
CA ASP A 540 -11.39 -19.24 17.39
C ASP A 540 -12.53 -20.11 16.84
N VAL A 541 -13.68 -19.49 16.48
CA VAL A 541 -14.83 -20.20 15.92
C VAL A 541 -14.53 -20.84 14.57
N GLN A 542 -13.70 -20.21 13.75
CA GLN A 542 -13.22 -20.76 12.48
C GLN A 542 -12.17 -21.87 12.70
N GLN A 543 -11.31 -21.72 13.72
CA GLN A 543 -10.33 -22.75 14.08
C GLN A 543 -11.01 -24.01 14.61
N GLU A 544 -12.07 -23.87 15.41
CA GLU A 544 -12.90 -25.01 15.85
C GLU A 544 -13.53 -25.74 14.65
N LEU A 545 -14.06 -25.00 13.67
CA LEU A 545 -14.57 -25.56 12.43
C LEU A 545 -13.49 -26.34 11.69
N LEU A 546 -12.30 -25.73 11.50
CA LEU A 546 -11.18 -26.37 10.80
C LEU A 546 -10.75 -27.68 11.47
N LYS A 547 -10.63 -27.66 12.82
CA LYS A 547 -10.31 -28.88 13.61
C LYS A 547 -11.34 -29.98 13.42
N ALA A 548 -12.62 -29.64 13.39
CA ALA A 548 -13.70 -30.59 13.18
C ALA A 548 -13.67 -31.16 11.74
N LEU A 549 -13.38 -30.36 10.74
CA LEU A 549 -13.23 -30.79 9.34
C LEU A 549 -12.04 -31.76 9.19
N VAL A 550 -10.89 -31.43 9.76
CA VAL A 550 -9.71 -32.30 9.75
C VAL A 550 -10.03 -33.67 10.46
N ALA A 551 -10.78 -33.64 11.56
CA ALA A 551 -11.16 -34.82 12.30
C ALA A 551 -12.09 -35.77 11.51
N THR A 552 -12.71 -35.33 10.41
CA THR A 552 -13.49 -36.23 9.51
C THR A 552 -12.62 -37.21 8.76
N GLY A 553 -11.31 -36.99 8.68
CA GLY A 553 -10.37 -37.79 7.89
C GLY A 553 -10.45 -37.55 6.37
N LYS A 554 -11.28 -36.63 5.91
CA LYS A 554 -11.28 -36.16 4.51
C LYS A 554 -10.07 -35.28 4.24
N PRO A 555 -9.50 -35.27 3.03
CA PRO A 555 -8.50 -34.27 2.65
C PRO A 555 -9.07 -32.85 2.80
N VAL A 556 -8.36 -31.99 3.51
CA VAL A 556 -8.74 -30.58 3.73
C VAL A 556 -7.70 -29.67 3.07
N VAL A 557 -8.16 -28.72 2.24
CA VAL A 557 -7.36 -27.64 1.69
C VAL A 557 -7.77 -26.36 2.39
N LEU A 558 -6.87 -25.76 3.16
CA LEU A 558 -7.08 -24.44 3.73
C LEU A 558 -6.75 -23.35 2.69
N VAL A 559 -7.78 -22.64 2.25
CA VAL A 559 -7.65 -21.39 1.48
C VAL A 559 -7.67 -20.24 2.49
N LEU A 560 -6.48 -19.71 2.78
CA LEU A 560 -6.25 -18.77 3.87
C LEU A 560 -6.35 -17.32 3.35
N PHE A 561 -7.37 -16.59 3.80
CA PHE A 561 -7.49 -15.16 3.58
C PHE A 561 -6.82 -14.41 4.73
N THR A 562 -5.90 -13.48 4.41
CA THR A 562 -5.23 -12.67 5.42
C THR A 562 -4.57 -11.42 4.81
N GLY A 563 -4.49 -10.35 5.61
CA GLY A 563 -3.73 -9.15 5.27
C GLY A 563 -2.38 -9.05 5.98
N ARG A 564 -1.93 -10.11 6.67
CA ARG A 564 -0.70 -10.14 7.47
C ARG A 564 -0.16 -11.55 7.64
N PRO A 565 1.10 -11.76 8.04
CA PRO A 565 1.55 -13.04 8.60
C PRO A 565 0.74 -13.45 9.84
N LEU A 566 0.20 -14.67 9.86
CA LEU A 566 -0.54 -15.22 10.98
C LEU A 566 0.28 -16.26 11.76
N THR A 567 -0.12 -16.54 13.01
CA THR A 567 0.36 -17.70 13.77
C THR A 567 -0.48 -18.91 13.41
N LEU A 568 0.14 -19.92 12.76
CA LEU A 568 -0.54 -21.07 12.14
C LEU A 568 0.10 -22.39 12.57
N GLU A 569 0.61 -22.51 13.79
CA GLU A 569 1.39 -23.69 14.19
C GLU A 569 0.55 -24.97 14.17
N TRP A 570 -0.69 -24.93 14.68
CA TRP A 570 -1.59 -26.07 14.64
C TRP A 570 -1.98 -26.44 13.19
N GLU A 571 -2.27 -25.43 12.37
CA GLU A 571 -2.66 -25.62 10.96
C GLU A 571 -1.51 -26.25 10.15
N ALA A 572 -0.28 -25.76 10.36
CA ALA A 572 0.90 -26.31 9.72
C ALA A 572 1.17 -27.77 10.08
N GLU A 573 0.83 -28.20 11.31
CA GLU A 573 0.97 -29.58 11.74
C GLU A 573 -0.13 -30.50 11.19
N HIS A 574 -1.40 -30.06 11.17
CA HIS A 574 -2.55 -30.95 10.98
C HIS A 574 -3.26 -30.82 9.63
N VAL A 575 -3.15 -29.69 8.93
CA VAL A 575 -3.80 -29.50 7.63
C VAL A 575 -2.87 -29.96 6.50
N PRO A 576 -3.30 -30.86 5.62
CA PRO A 576 -2.42 -31.41 4.60
C PRO A 576 -2.06 -30.45 3.46
N ALA A 577 -2.95 -29.50 3.12
CA ALA A 577 -2.69 -28.49 2.09
C ALA A 577 -3.16 -27.11 2.51
N MET A 578 -2.29 -26.09 2.32
CA MET A 578 -2.53 -24.73 2.73
C MET A 578 -2.10 -23.75 1.63
N LEU A 579 -3.04 -22.98 1.11
CA LEU A 579 -2.81 -21.94 0.11
C LEU A 579 -3.15 -20.57 0.74
N ASN A 580 -2.14 -19.72 0.92
CA ASN A 580 -2.35 -18.35 1.34
C ASN A 580 -2.69 -17.49 0.12
N VAL A 581 -3.90 -16.91 0.11
CA VAL A 581 -4.44 -16.16 -1.02
C VAL A 581 -4.47 -14.65 -0.77
N TRP A 582 -4.00 -14.21 0.39
CA TRP A 582 -4.09 -12.81 0.81
C TRP A 582 -5.53 -12.28 0.68
N PHE A 583 -5.70 -11.09 0.08
CA PHE A 583 -6.91 -10.60 -0.57
C PHE A 583 -6.55 -10.32 -2.02
N GLY A 584 -7.01 -11.17 -2.93
CA GLY A 584 -6.49 -11.27 -4.31
C GLY A 584 -7.11 -10.29 -5.31
N GLY A 585 -7.98 -9.35 -4.87
CA GLY A 585 -8.60 -8.38 -5.76
C GLY A 585 -9.91 -8.85 -6.40
N THR A 586 -10.37 -8.10 -7.40
CA THR A 586 -11.70 -8.33 -8.04
C THR A 586 -11.79 -9.65 -8.79
N GLN A 587 -10.67 -10.28 -9.15
CA GLN A 587 -10.63 -11.56 -9.88
C GLN A 587 -10.04 -12.70 -9.03
N ALA A 588 -10.01 -12.52 -7.70
CA ALA A 588 -9.42 -13.49 -6.77
C ALA A 588 -10.09 -14.87 -6.85
N ALA A 589 -11.41 -14.92 -6.96
CA ALA A 589 -12.16 -16.16 -6.90
C ALA A 589 -11.80 -17.14 -8.05
N GLU A 590 -11.72 -16.61 -9.27
CA GLU A 590 -11.32 -17.38 -10.45
C GLU A 590 -9.82 -17.75 -10.36
N ALA A 591 -8.96 -16.83 -9.92
CA ALA A 591 -7.53 -17.11 -9.77
C ALA A 591 -7.25 -18.19 -8.71
N ILE A 592 -8.00 -18.20 -7.61
CA ILE A 592 -7.93 -19.28 -6.60
C ILE A 592 -8.32 -20.61 -7.25
N GLY A 593 -9.39 -20.63 -8.07
CA GLY A 593 -9.78 -21.82 -8.83
C GLY A 593 -8.67 -22.31 -9.76
N ASP A 594 -8.04 -21.39 -10.52
CA ASP A 594 -6.94 -21.73 -11.44
C ASP A 594 -5.77 -22.40 -10.72
N VAL A 595 -5.41 -21.90 -9.54
CA VAL A 595 -4.35 -22.51 -8.72
C VAL A 595 -4.82 -23.84 -8.14
N LEU A 596 -6.01 -23.92 -7.54
CA LEU A 596 -6.52 -25.14 -6.92
C LEU A 596 -6.64 -26.30 -7.92
N PHE A 597 -7.01 -26.03 -9.19
CA PHE A 597 -7.12 -27.06 -10.24
C PHE A 597 -5.84 -27.22 -11.08
N GLY A 598 -4.79 -26.43 -10.80
CA GLY A 598 -3.47 -26.57 -11.42
C GLY A 598 -3.36 -26.00 -12.84
N ASP A 599 -4.27 -25.12 -13.26
CA ASP A 599 -4.13 -24.31 -14.47
C ASP A 599 -2.99 -23.30 -14.29
N VAL A 600 -2.81 -22.83 -13.05
CA VAL A 600 -1.67 -22.01 -12.63
C VAL A 600 -0.86 -22.77 -11.58
N ASN A 601 0.42 -22.94 -11.82
CA ASN A 601 1.35 -23.48 -10.83
C ASN A 601 1.77 -22.35 -9.88
N PRO A 602 1.53 -22.45 -8.55
CA PRO A 602 1.88 -21.41 -7.61
C PRO A 602 3.38 -21.09 -7.65
N SER A 603 3.70 -19.81 -7.66
CA SER A 603 5.08 -19.30 -7.68
C SER A 603 5.32 -18.16 -6.68
N GLY A 604 4.30 -17.76 -5.94
CA GLY A 604 4.39 -16.71 -4.93
C GLY A 604 5.35 -17.10 -3.80
N LYS A 605 6.07 -16.10 -3.27
CA LYS A 605 6.99 -16.24 -2.13
C LYS A 605 6.66 -15.23 -1.05
N LEU A 606 6.76 -15.62 0.21
CA LEU A 606 6.43 -14.77 1.35
C LEU A 606 7.31 -13.51 1.41
N PRO A 607 6.74 -12.31 1.42
CA PRO A 607 7.49 -11.05 1.57
C PRO A 607 7.72 -10.69 3.05
N ALA A 608 7.23 -11.51 3.98
CA ALA A 608 7.37 -11.35 5.41
C ALA A 608 7.37 -12.71 6.12
N THR A 609 8.11 -12.78 7.21
CA THR A 609 8.26 -13.97 8.06
C THR A 609 6.98 -14.28 8.83
N PHE A 610 6.54 -15.52 8.84
CA PHE A 610 5.40 -16.01 9.64
C PHE A 610 5.91 -16.54 10.99
N PRO A 611 5.50 -15.95 12.12
CA PRO A 611 5.91 -16.42 13.44
C PRO A 611 5.14 -17.68 13.88
N ARG A 612 5.72 -18.48 14.78
CA ARG A 612 5.01 -19.59 15.44
C ARG A 612 4.05 -19.07 16.50
N SER A 613 4.46 -18.05 17.22
CA SER A 613 3.65 -17.42 18.25
C SER A 613 3.85 -15.90 18.29
N VAL A 614 2.88 -15.18 18.84
CA VAL A 614 2.95 -13.73 19.07
C VAL A 614 4.16 -13.35 19.94
N GLY A 615 4.59 -14.25 20.85
CA GLY A 615 5.73 -14.01 21.73
C GLY A 615 7.09 -13.88 21.02
N GLN A 616 7.19 -14.34 19.75
CA GLN A 616 8.43 -14.19 18.97
C GLN A 616 8.58 -12.80 18.31
N ILE A 617 7.50 -12.00 18.25
CA ILE A 617 7.49 -10.72 17.54
C ILE A 617 8.26 -9.64 18.31
N PRO A 618 9.14 -8.84 17.62
CA PRO A 618 9.40 -8.83 16.17
C PRO A 618 10.31 -9.98 15.73
N LEU A 619 9.93 -10.67 14.64
CA LEU A 619 10.69 -11.76 14.04
C LEU A 619 10.85 -11.50 12.53
N PHE A 620 12.09 -11.44 12.04
CA PHE A 620 12.42 -11.17 10.64
C PHE A 620 13.74 -11.82 10.26
N TYR A 621 13.93 -12.14 8.98
CA TYR A 621 15.04 -12.96 8.50
C TYR A 621 16.42 -12.31 8.63
N ASN A 622 16.54 -10.97 8.48
CA ASN A 622 17.78 -10.21 8.50
C ASN A 622 18.13 -9.65 9.89
N HIS A 623 17.83 -10.42 10.92
CA HIS A 623 18.17 -10.04 12.30
C HIS A 623 19.70 -9.97 12.52
N LYS A 624 20.12 -9.24 13.54
CA LYS A 624 21.54 -9.15 13.92
C LYS A 624 21.95 -10.32 14.83
N ASN A 625 23.23 -10.70 14.76
CA ASN A 625 23.79 -11.61 15.75
C ASN A 625 23.82 -10.97 17.14
N THR A 626 23.62 -11.80 18.17
CA THR A 626 23.89 -11.43 19.56
C THR A 626 25.28 -11.91 19.99
N GLY A 627 25.74 -11.48 21.15
CA GLY A 627 27.01 -12.03 21.73
C GLY A 627 26.90 -13.49 22.17
N ARG A 628 25.67 -14.04 22.25
CA ARG A 628 25.38 -15.43 22.64
C ARG A 628 24.34 -16.06 21.74
N PRO A 629 24.63 -16.21 20.44
CA PRO A 629 23.65 -16.78 19.50
C PRO A 629 23.36 -18.25 19.85
N LEU A 630 22.13 -18.68 19.61
CA LEU A 630 21.78 -20.08 19.63
C LEU A 630 22.24 -20.73 18.31
N LEU A 631 22.90 -21.86 18.39
CA LEU A 631 23.29 -22.68 17.24
C LEU A 631 22.33 -23.88 17.15
N GLY A 632 21.40 -23.83 16.20
CA GLY A 632 20.33 -24.82 16.05
C GLY A 632 19.05 -24.44 16.81
N ASP A 633 18.10 -25.40 16.97
CA ASP A 633 16.74 -25.12 17.45
C ASP A 633 16.49 -25.57 18.90
N LYS A 634 17.44 -26.27 19.52
CA LYS A 634 17.27 -26.78 20.88
C LYS A 634 17.68 -25.72 21.90
N PHE A 635 16.84 -25.57 22.93
CA PHE A 635 17.17 -24.71 24.08
C PHE A 635 18.57 -25.00 24.64
N GLU A 636 19.36 -23.95 24.80
CA GLU A 636 20.67 -23.98 25.42
C GLU A 636 20.78 -22.89 26.49
N LYS A 637 21.15 -23.27 27.73
CA LYS A 637 21.30 -22.31 28.83
C LYS A 637 22.37 -21.26 28.50
N PHE A 638 22.11 -20.00 28.83
CA PHE A 638 22.97 -18.84 28.56
C PHE A 638 23.13 -18.45 27.09
N ARG A 639 22.23 -18.87 26.22
CA ARG A 639 22.06 -18.41 24.84
C ARG A 639 20.84 -17.53 24.69
N SER A 640 20.79 -16.78 23.57
CA SER A 640 19.61 -15.99 23.20
C SER A 640 18.54 -16.92 22.61
N ASN A 641 17.66 -17.41 23.44
CA ASN A 641 16.57 -18.31 23.04
C ASN A 641 15.38 -18.25 24.01
N TYR A 642 14.23 -18.75 23.57
CA TYR A 642 13.05 -18.93 24.39
C TYR A 642 13.07 -20.28 25.10
N LEU A 643 12.31 -20.43 26.20
CA LEU A 643 12.16 -21.69 26.92
C LEU A 643 11.17 -22.65 26.23
N ASP A 644 10.19 -22.11 25.53
CA ASP A 644 8.96 -22.77 25.15
C ASP A 644 8.66 -22.75 23.63
N VAL A 645 9.46 -22.03 22.85
CA VAL A 645 9.31 -21.96 21.40
C VAL A 645 10.71 -21.89 20.73
N PRO A 646 10.94 -22.53 19.57
CA PRO A 646 12.18 -22.38 18.82
C PRO A 646 12.40 -20.93 18.38
N ASN A 647 13.66 -20.52 18.13
CA ASN A 647 13.95 -19.21 17.55
C ASN A 647 13.55 -19.13 16.07
N THR A 648 13.44 -20.29 15.39
CA THR A 648 13.06 -20.34 13.96
C THR A 648 11.62 -19.92 13.73
N PRO A 649 11.31 -19.29 12.59
CA PRO A 649 9.95 -18.97 12.21
C PRO A 649 9.13 -20.23 11.88
N LEU A 650 7.83 -20.08 11.73
CA LEU A 650 6.98 -21.11 11.14
C LEU A 650 7.22 -21.21 9.64
N TYR A 651 7.18 -20.08 8.94
CA TYR A 651 7.58 -19.97 7.53
C TYR A 651 8.53 -18.78 7.37
N PRO A 652 9.72 -19.00 6.77
CA PRO A 652 10.72 -17.94 6.62
C PRO A 652 10.38 -16.97 5.49
N PHE A 653 11.03 -15.83 5.48
CA PHE A 653 11.01 -14.89 4.35
C PHE A 653 11.46 -15.58 3.06
N GLY A 654 10.78 -15.28 1.96
CA GLY A 654 11.05 -15.88 0.65
C GLY A 654 10.49 -17.28 0.45
N TYR A 655 9.85 -17.88 1.46
CA TYR A 655 9.26 -19.23 1.37
C TYR A 655 8.02 -19.26 0.48
N GLY A 656 7.86 -20.36 -0.26
CA GLY A 656 6.69 -20.71 -1.05
C GLY A 656 6.94 -21.96 -1.86
N LEU A 657 6.00 -22.91 -1.85
CA LEU A 657 6.06 -24.16 -2.60
C LEU A 657 5.49 -23.98 -4.02
N SER A 658 5.77 -24.98 -4.84
CA SER A 658 5.25 -25.13 -6.19
C SER A 658 4.68 -26.54 -6.38
N TYR A 659 3.90 -26.77 -7.44
CA TYR A 659 3.50 -28.12 -7.86
C TYR A 659 4.62 -28.90 -8.56
N THR A 660 5.81 -28.30 -8.63
CA THR A 660 7.05 -28.94 -9.08
C THR A 660 8.14 -28.74 -8.03
N THR A 661 9.30 -29.35 -8.22
CA THR A 661 10.45 -29.23 -7.32
C THR A 661 11.64 -28.59 -8.03
N PHE A 662 12.40 -27.78 -7.30
CA PHE A 662 13.59 -27.13 -7.83
C PHE A 662 14.83 -27.52 -7.00
N ASP A 663 15.88 -27.97 -7.67
CA ASP A 663 17.15 -28.34 -7.05
C ASP A 663 18.20 -27.28 -7.35
N TYR A 664 18.95 -26.88 -6.32
CA TYR A 664 20.03 -25.90 -6.38
C TYR A 664 21.39 -26.61 -6.30
N GLY A 665 22.23 -26.40 -7.31
CA GLY A 665 23.65 -26.78 -7.25
C GLY A 665 24.45 -25.91 -6.31
N ASP A 666 25.77 -26.16 -6.23
CA ASP A 666 26.66 -25.35 -5.42
C ASP A 666 26.85 -23.95 -6.03
N VAL A 667 27.03 -22.94 -5.17
CA VAL A 667 27.35 -21.57 -5.60
C VAL A 667 28.81 -21.53 -6.10
N ARG A 668 28.99 -21.01 -7.30
CA ARG A 668 30.30 -20.81 -7.93
C ARG A 668 30.55 -19.32 -8.05
N LEU A 669 31.69 -18.85 -7.54
CA LEU A 669 32.13 -17.47 -7.69
C LEU A 669 33.16 -17.38 -8.82
N SER A 670 33.13 -16.30 -9.62
CA SER A 670 34.12 -16.04 -10.67
C SER A 670 35.52 -15.73 -10.12
N ALA A 671 35.61 -15.24 -8.88
CA ALA A 671 36.83 -14.99 -8.13
C ALA A 671 36.60 -15.13 -6.61
N SER A 672 37.63 -15.43 -5.86
CA SER A 672 37.61 -15.47 -4.38
C SER A 672 37.97 -14.13 -3.72
N GLU A 673 38.37 -13.14 -4.50
CA GLU A 673 38.75 -11.79 -4.06
C GLU A 673 38.15 -10.75 -5.00
N MET A 674 37.77 -9.60 -4.46
CA MET A 674 37.20 -8.45 -5.18
C MET A 674 37.85 -7.16 -4.67
N THR A 675 38.15 -6.23 -5.57
CA THR A 675 38.55 -4.86 -5.23
C THR A 675 37.33 -3.93 -5.19
N ALA A 676 37.49 -2.75 -4.61
CA ALA A 676 36.39 -1.78 -4.49
C ALA A 676 35.82 -1.30 -5.83
N ASP A 677 36.58 -1.39 -6.93
CA ASP A 677 36.17 -1.04 -8.31
C ASP A 677 35.86 -2.27 -9.16
N GLY A 678 35.94 -3.46 -8.58
CA GLY A 678 35.68 -4.73 -9.26
C GLY A 678 34.25 -5.24 -9.05
N SER A 679 33.99 -6.36 -9.68
CA SER A 679 32.79 -7.17 -9.46
C SER A 679 33.13 -8.65 -9.56
N ILE A 680 32.30 -9.48 -8.95
CA ILE A 680 32.32 -10.93 -9.08
C ILE A 680 30.96 -11.43 -9.53
N GLU A 681 30.96 -12.53 -10.31
CA GLU A 681 29.74 -13.24 -10.67
C GLU A 681 29.53 -14.40 -9.68
N ALA A 682 28.35 -14.48 -9.09
CA ALA A 682 27.89 -15.61 -8.28
C ALA A 682 26.85 -16.40 -9.08
N THR A 683 27.15 -17.64 -9.40
CA THR A 683 26.34 -18.50 -10.27
C THR A 683 25.89 -19.75 -9.55
N VAL A 684 24.61 -20.10 -9.69
CA VAL A 684 24.06 -21.38 -9.22
C VAL A 684 23.39 -22.11 -10.39
N ARG A 685 23.49 -23.44 -10.39
CA ARG A 685 22.71 -24.30 -11.31
C ARG A 685 21.35 -24.54 -10.71
N LEU A 686 20.28 -24.07 -11.36
CA LEU A 686 18.89 -24.35 -11.02
C LEU A 686 18.34 -25.45 -11.93
N THR A 687 17.68 -26.46 -11.36
CA THR A 687 17.04 -27.57 -12.08
C THR A 687 15.61 -27.73 -11.63
N ASN A 688 14.65 -27.74 -12.54
CA ASN A 688 13.31 -28.23 -12.28
C ASN A 688 13.34 -29.75 -12.28
N SER A 689 13.42 -30.38 -11.13
CA SER A 689 13.50 -31.83 -10.96
C SER A 689 12.13 -32.52 -10.89
N GLY A 690 11.04 -31.72 -10.90
CA GLY A 690 9.69 -32.25 -10.85
C GLY A 690 9.10 -32.56 -12.23
N ARG A 691 7.78 -32.74 -12.26
CA ARG A 691 7.05 -33.26 -13.44
C ARG A 691 6.22 -32.19 -14.15
N ARG A 692 6.21 -30.96 -13.67
CA ARG A 692 5.45 -29.82 -14.22
C ARG A 692 6.37 -28.66 -14.53
N ASP A 693 6.02 -27.88 -15.52
CA ASP A 693 6.64 -26.58 -15.75
C ASP A 693 6.38 -25.66 -14.55
N GLY A 694 7.34 -24.82 -14.18
CA GLY A 694 7.18 -23.93 -13.04
C GLY A 694 8.10 -22.73 -13.08
N VAL A 695 7.82 -21.79 -12.21
CA VAL A 695 8.63 -20.58 -12.00
C VAL A 695 9.21 -20.63 -10.60
N GLU A 696 10.54 -20.47 -10.49
CA GLU A 696 11.23 -20.32 -9.22
C GLU A 696 11.71 -18.88 -9.05
N VAL A 697 11.70 -18.38 -7.81
CA VAL A 697 12.33 -17.11 -7.44
C VAL A 697 13.67 -17.40 -6.79
N VAL A 698 14.73 -17.26 -7.55
CA VAL A 698 16.10 -17.44 -7.06
C VAL A 698 16.52 -16.17 -6.32
N GLN A 699 16.89 -16.30 -5.05
CA GLN A 699 17.18 -15.21 -4.12
C GLN A 699 18.67 -15.21 -3.77
N LEU A 700 19.29 -14.02 -3.88
CA LEU A 700 20.69 -13.78 -3.49
C LEU A 700 20.71 -13.05 -2.16
N TYR A 701 21.39 -13.62 -1.18
CA TYR A 701 21.68 -13.00 0.10
C TYR A 701 23.18 -12.82 0.29
N ILE A 702 23.56 -11.75 0.99
CA ILE A 702 24.96 -11.49 1.36
C ILE A 702 25.03 -11.27 2.86
N ARG A 703 26.10 -11.79 3.47
CA ARG A 703 26.47 -11.53 4.85
C ARG A 703 27.87 -10.91 4.88
N ASP A 704 27.95 -9.73 5.46
CA ASP A 704 29.21 -9.15 5.92
C ASP A 704 29.57 -9.79 7.28
N ARG A 705 30.69 -10.53 7.33
CA ARG A 705 31.05 -11.26 8.54
C ARG A 705 31.59 -10.36 9.66
N VAL A 706 32.28 -9.27 9.29
CA VAL A 706 32.97 -8.39 10.24
C VAL A 706 32.88 -6.95 9.76
N GLY A 707 32.00 -6.17 10.36
CA GLY A 707 31.89 -4.73 10.12
C GLY A 707 32.23 -3.91 11.37
N SER A 708 32.41 -2.60 11.23
CA SER A 708 32.57 -1.64 12.31
C SER A 708 31.34 -1.54 13.22
N SER A 709 30.21 -2.05 12.79
CA SER A 709 29.01 -2.26 13.60
C SER A 709 28.43 -3.65 13.32
N THR A 710 27.63 -4.18 14.27
CA THR A 710 27.02 -5.52 14.13
C THR A 710 26.16 -5.58 12.87
N ARG A 711 26.54 -6.50 11.95
CA ARG A 711 25.83 -6.71 10.68
C ARG A 711 24.73 -7.76 10.81
N PRO A 712 23.70 -7.69 9.97
CA PRO A 712 22.70 -8.76 9.86
C PRO A 712 23.32 -10.12 9.52
N VAL A 713 22.64 -11.20 9.93
CA VAL A 713 23.07 -12.57 9.60
C VAL A 713 23.03 -12.84 8.09
N GLN A 714 22.19 -12.11 7.37
CA GLN A 714 22.08 -12.09 5.91
C GLN A 714 21.18 -10.93 5.48
N GLU A 715 21.36 -10.44 4.27
CA GLU A 715 20.58 -9.38 3.64
C GLU A 715 20.29 -9.75 2.21
N LEU A 716 19.03 -9.63 1.76
CA LEU A 716 18.67 -9.80 0.34
C LEU A 716 19.37 -8.71 -0.49
N LYS A 717 20.04 -9.12 -1.56
CA LYS A 717 20.77 -8.22 -2.47
C LYS A 717 20.48 -8.46 -3.95
N GLY A 718 19.62 -9.45 -4.25
CA GLY A 718 19.17 -9.74 -5.60
C GLY A 718 18.13 -10.85 -5.65
N PHE A 719 17.35 -10.86 -6.70
CA PHE A 719 16.41 -11.96 -7.00
C PHE A 719 16.13 -12.03 -8.50
N GLN A 720 15.80 -13.22 -8.98
CA GLN A 720 15.40 -13.47 -10.37
C GLN A 720 14.27 -14.48 -10.41
N ARG A 721 13.21 -14.19 -11.19
CA ARG A 721 12.17 -15.16 -11.54
C ARG A 721 12.64 -16.00 -12.72
N VAL A 722 12.68 -17.32 -12.59
CA VAL A 722 13.22 -18.25 -13.57
C VAL A 722 12.17 -19.29 -13.93
N ALA A 723 11.62 -19.20 -15.13
CA ALA A 723 10.72 -20.20 -15.68
C ALA A 723 11.53 -21.38 -16.25
N LEU A 724 11.21 -22.61 -15.81
CA LEU A 724 11.83 -23.86 -16.29
C LEU A 724 10.75 -24.89 -16.63
N LYS A 725 10.96 -25.57 -17.73
CA LYS A 725 10.18 -26.78 -18.07
C LYS A 725 10.57 -27.92 -17.15
N ALA A 726 9.69 -28.91 -17.02
CA ALA A 726 9.99 -30.16 -16.32
C ALA A 726 11.29 -30.79 -16.84
N GLY A 727 12.25 -31.06 -15.96
CA GLY A 727 13.57 -31.58 -16.28
C GLY A 727 14.59 -30.56 -16.84
N GLU A 728 14.20 -29.30 -17.05
CA GLU A 728 15.10 -28.25 -17.55
C GLU A 728 16.04 -27.77 -16.43
N SER A 729 17.28 -27.42 -16.83
CA SER A 729 18.27 -26.79 -15.96
C SER A 729 18.80 -25.53 -16.58
N ARG A 730 19.10 -24.50 -15.74
CA ARG A 730 19.67 -23.24 -16.15
C ARG A 730 20.69 -22.74 -15.15
N ASP A 731 21.76 -22.11 -15.61
CA ASP A 731 22.65 -21.35 -14.73
C ASP A 731 22.04 -19.97 -14.49
N VAL A 732 21.93 -19.58 -13.23
CA VAL A 732 21.43 -18.28 -12.77
C VAL A 732 22.58 -17.53 -12.14
N SER A 733 22.89 -16.33 -12.64
CA SER A 733 24.03 -15.53 -12.21
C SER A 733 23.60 -14.18 -11.67
N PHE A 734 24.32 -13.72 -10.64
CA PHE A 734 24.21 -12.40 -10.05
C PHE A 734 25.56 -11.70 -10.06
N THR A 735 25.58 -10.46 -10.52
CA THR A 735 26.77 -9.60 -10.41
C THR A 735 26.80 -8.96 -9.03
N ILE A 736 27.88 -9.13 -8.30
CA ILE A 736 28.12 -8.51 -7.00
C ILE A 736 29.21 -7.47 -7.18
N ASP A 737 28.88 -6.22 -6.98
CA ASP A 737 29.81 -5.09 -6.92
C ASP A 737 29.80 -4.45 -5.53
N VAL A 738 30.67 -3.46 -5.31
CA VAL A 738 30.78 -2.79 -4.00
C VAL A 738 29.50 -2.10 -3.54
N SER A 739 28.61 -1.71 -4.46
CA SER A 739 27.35 -1.02 -4.10
C SER A 739 26.41 -1.91 -3.30
N LEU A 740 26.40 -3.22 -3.58
CA LEU A 740 25.61 -4.20 -2.85
C LEU A 740 26.12 -4.48 -1.43
N LEU A 741 27.40 -4.15 -1.16
CA LEU A 741 28.08 -4.39 0.13
C LEU A 741 27.97 -3.20 1.07
N LYS A 742 27.57 -2.03 0.55
CA LYS A 742 27.50 -0.79 1.34
C LYS A 742 26.38 -0.81 2.37
N TYR A 743 26.67 -0.15 3.49
CA TYR A 743 25.73 0.12 4.56
C TYR A 743 26.06 1.45 5.25
N TYR A 744 25.13 1.99 6.03
CA TYR A 744 25.39 3.17 6.87
C TYR A 744 26.03 2.72 8.18
N ASP A 745 27.26 3.21 8.44
CA ASP A 745 27.99 2.97 9.70
C ASP A 745 27.42 3.80 10.87
N PHE A 746 28.10 3.78 12.01
CA PHE A 746 27.68 4.54 13.19
C PHE A 746 27.65 6.06 12.95
N ASP A 747 28.55 6.57 12.12
CA ASP A 747 28.65 7.99 11.75
C ASP A 747 27.74 8.38 10.57
N LEU A 748 26.86 7.46 10.14
CA LEU A 748 25.95 7.59 8.98
C LEU A 748 26.69 7.81 7.64
N ARG A 749 27.91 7.28 7.50
CA ARG A 749 28.62 7.23 6.24
C ARG A 749 28.21 5.96 5.49
N TYR A 750 27.93 6.07 4.20
CA TYR A 750 27.54 4.94 3.34
C TYR A 750 28.78 4.26 2.77
N VAL A 751 29.26 3.21 3.43
CA VAL A 751 30.55 2.56 3.22
C VAL A 751 30.44 1.06 2.95
N ALA A 752 31.40 0.49 2.22
CA ALA A 752 31.74 -0.92 2.24
C ALA A 752 33.11 -1.06 2.92
N GLU A 753 33.24 -2.02 3.80
CA GLU A 753 34.48 -2.26 4.55
C GLU A 753 35.20 -3.50 4.02
N PRO A 754 36.55 -3.49 3.88
CA PRO A 754 37.31 -4.68 3.50
C PRO A 754 37.09 -5.82 4.50
N GLY A 755 36.94 -7.04 4.00
CA GLY A 755 36.67 -8.19 4.88
C GLY A 755 36.13 -9.40 4.12
N GLU A 756 35.75 -10.42 4.85
CA GLU A 756 35.15 -11.64 4.33
C GLU A 756 33.60 -11.51 4.24
N PHE A 757 33.06 -11.91 3.10
CA PHE A 757 31.63 -11.94 2.82
C PHE A 757 31.17 -13.35 2.48
N ASP A 758 29.98 -13.73 2.97
CA ASP A 758 29.26 -14.92 2.51
C ASP A 758 28.24 -14.53 1.43
N VAL A 759 28.20 -15.32 0.39
CA VAL A 759 27.22 -15.26 -0.70
C VAL A 759 26.33 -16.49 -0.57
N MET A 760 25.04 -16.26 -0.43
CA MET A 760 24.04 -17.33 -0.25
C MET A 760 22.99 -17.22 -1.34
N ILE A 761 22.70 -18.32 -2.04
CA ILE A 761 21.69 -18.35 -3.12
C ILE A 761 20.75 -19.52 -2.88
N GLY A 762 19.44 -19.27 -2.96
CA GLY A 762 18.43 -20.30 -2.75
C GLY A 762 17.01 -19.82 -3.03
N GLY A 763 16.03 -20.64 -2.64
CA GLY A 763 14.59 -20.38 -2.86
C GLY A 763 13.89 -19.74 -1.66
N ALA A 764 14.56 -19.61 -0.51
CA ALA A 764 14.07 -18.96 0.70
C ALA A 764 15.26 -18.58 1.59
N SER A 765 15.06 -17.72 2.58
CA SER A 765 16.14 -17.21 3.45
C SER A 765 16.83 -18.28 4.31
N ASP A 766 16.19 -19.43 4.56
CA ASP A 766 16.74 -20.57 5.28
C ASP A 766 17.13 -21.74 4.39
N ALA A 767 16.82 -21.68 3.09
CA ALA A 767 17.07 -22.75 2.11
C ALA A 767 18.09 -22.28 1.04
N VAL A 768 19.35 -22.09 1.44
CA VAL A 768 20.40 -21.50 0.61
C VAL A 768 21.64 -22.39 0.49
N LYS A 769 22.36 -22.25 -0.65
CA LYS A 769 23.74 -22.72 -0.85
C LYS A 769 24.68 -21.55 -0.66
N GLN A 770 25.89 -21.79 -0.14
CA GLN A 770 26.83 -20.75 0.27
C GLN A 770 28.21 -20.88 -0.37
N ALA A 771 28.81 -19.72 -0.67
CA ALA A 771 30.22 -19.56 -1.00
C ALA A 771 30.74 -18.28 -0.31
N SER A 772 32.04 -18.02 -0.33
CA SER A 772 32.62 -16.84 0.35
C SER A 772 33.68 -16.18 -0.54
N PHE A 773 33.84 -14.86 -0.39
CA PHE A 773 34.88 -14.06 -1.02
C PHE A 773 35.41 -13.00 -0.05
N THR A 774 36.54 -12.37 -0.43
CA THR A 774 37.14 -11.27 0.31
C THR A 774 37.11 -9.98 -0.50
N LEU A 775 36.59 -8.90 0.09
CA LEU A 775 36.78 -7.53 -0.40
C LEU A 775 38.10 -7.00 0.09
N LYS A 776 38.96 -6.51 -0.83
CA LYS A 776 40.29 -5.95 -0.53
C LYS A 776 40.28 -4.44 -0.36
#